data_032b422dabbbc575b6551c8efb4a4f5e
#
_entry.id   032b422dabbbc575b6551c8efb4a4f5e
#
_cell.length_a   1.000
_cell.length_b   1.000
_cell.length_c   1.000
_cell.angle_alpha   90.00
_cell.angle_beta   90.00
_cell.angle_gamma   90.00
#
_symmetry.space_group_name_H-M   'P 1'
#
loop_
_entity.id
_entity.type
_entity.pdbx_description
1 polymer ?
#
loop_
_entity_poly.entity_id
_entity_poly.type
_entity_poly.pdbx_seq_one_letter_code
_entity_poly.pdbx_strand_id
1 'polypeptide(L)'
;MQNGAYDHQNIEKKWQDHWEKHKIFRTFEDPDKPKYYVLDMFPYPSGQGLHVGHPEGYTASDIIARFRRMKGYNVLHPIGWDAFGLPAEQYAIQTGTHPAQTTRKNIENMRRQIKSLGFSYDYDREVDTTDPNYYKWTQWIFLKFFNSYFDEAEQKARPIDQLPIPKGLTETEKRKYIDDHRLAYECEAPVNWCPALGTVLANEEVVGGLSERGGHPVIRKPMRQWMLRIAKYCERLLEGLNEVDWPESIKKLQCDWIGKSIGAEVDFKVDGRDDVIRVFTTRPDTLFGATYMVLAPEHPLVDVITTPERKAAIAAYRKGAARKSDLDRTDLAKEKTGEPTGAYAINPVNGERIPIWISDYVLISYGTGAIMAVPAHDDRDWEFATKFNLPIIEVVRPPHPIDGCFTGDGTAVNSGEYTGLPTEEFKLRITEWLESQGLGKRAVNYKLRDWLFSRQRYWGEPFPVVRAEDGEVVALGESELPLTLPEVEDYKPAGTGEPPLSKADEWVNVTLPDGRRGMRETNTMPQWAGSCWYYLRYMDPENAEAAFAKAKEEYWMPVDLYIGGAEHAVLHLLYSRFWHKLLYDLGYLGTQEPFKKLINQGMILGEDGQKMSKSRGNVINPDKVIADYGADSMRLYEMFMGPLEATKPWSMQGVEGVHRFLNKAWRLVVDEETGELAGAVQNAEADEATVR
;
A
#
# COMPACT_ATOMS: atom_id res chain seq x y z
N MET A 1 11.39 30.22 -44.46
CA MET A 1 11.49 30.21 -42.99
C MET A 1 12.71 31.11 -42.66
N GLN A 2 12.61 32.00 -41.71
CA GLN A 2 13.75 32.78 -41.22
C GLN A 2 14.74 31.80 -40.59
N ASN A 3 15.98 31.83 -41.03
CA ASN A 3 17.01 30.84 -40.62
C ASN A 3 17.31 30.77 -39.10
N GLY A 4 16.93 31.79 -38.34
CA GLY A 4 17.21 31.95 -36.93
C GLY A 4 15.99 31.95 -36.01
N ALA A 5 14.77 31.69 -36.53
CA ALA A 5 13.57 31.65 -35.71
C ALA A 5 13.58 30.47 -34.69
N TYR A 6 12.91 30.67 -33.57
CA TYR A 6 12.75 29.59 -32.58
C TYR A 6 11.87 28.48 -33.14
N ASP A 7 12.52 27.45 -33.67
CA ASP A 7 11.89 26.25 -34.22
C ASP A 7 12.02 25.10 -33.22
N HIS A 8 11.05 25.03 -32.29
CA HIS A 8 11.05 24.02 -31.22
C HIS A 8 11.17 22.58 -31.75
N GLN A 9 10.50 22.26 -32.87
CA GLN A 9 10.50 20.90 -33.42
C GLN A 9 11.92 20.45 -33.83
N ASN A 10 12.66 21.32 -34.51
CA ASN A 10 14.02 20.99 -34.93
C ASN A 10 15.05 21.11 -33.80
N ILE A 11 14.90 22.12 -32.94
CA ILE A 11 15.83 22.36 -31.81
C ILE A 11 15.73 21.22 -30.80
N GLU A 12 14.53 20.90 -30.34
CA GLU A 12 14.31 19.84 -29.36
C GLU A 12 14.77 18.46 -29.86
N LYS A 13 14.37 18.12 -31.10
CA LYS A 13 14.78 16.87 -31.71
C LYS A 13 16.30 16.75 -31.85
N LYS A 14 16.97 17.82 -32.31
CA LYS A 14 18.44 17.86 -32.43
C LYS A 14 19.12 17.50 -31.11
N TRP A 15 18.65 18.09 -29.99
CA TRP A 15 19.24 17.84 -28.67
C TRP A 15 18.89 16.50 -28.10
N GLN A 16 17.67 16.04 -28.26
CA GLN A 16 17.23 14.70 -27.85
C GLN A 16 18.05 13.63 -28.57
N ASP A 17 18.20 13.72 -29.90
CA ASP A 17 19.02 12.81 -30.69
C ASP A 17 20.50 12.84 -30.26
N HIS A 18 21.03 14.04 -29.93
CA HIS A 18 22.39 14.20 -29.43
C HIS A 18 22.60 13.51 -28.09
N TRP A 19 21.68 13.71 -27.12
CA TRP A 19 21.77 13.12 -25.80
C TRP A 19 21.66 11.59 -25.87
N GLU A 20 20.76 11.07 -26.68
CA GLU A 20 20.57 9.63 -26.85
C GLU A 20 21.81 8.99 -27.52
N LYS A 21 22.27 9.57 -28.62
CA LYS A 21 23.44 9.07 -29.36
C LYS A 21 24.71 9.02 -28.52
N HIS A 22 24.94 10.02 -27.68
CA HIS A 22 26.15 10.13 -26.86
C HIS A 22 25.95 9.62 -25.44
N LYS A 23 24.74 9.09 -25.11
CA LYS A 23 24.41 8.58 -23.78
C LYS A 23 24.78 9.54 -22.64
N ILE A 24 24.49 10.86 -22.84
CA ILE A 24 24.93 11.95 -21.95
C ILE A 24 24.49 11.76 -20.51
N PHE A 25 23.36 11.09 -20.28
CA PHE A 25 22.77 10.89 -18.95
C PHE A 25 23.06 9.52 -18.36
N ARG A 26 23.86 8.70 -19.07
CA ARG A 26 24.29 7.39 -18.56
C ARG A 26 25.09 7.56 -17.26
N THR A 27 24.80 6.72 -16.29
CA THR A 27 25.35 6.82 -14.94
C THR A 27 26.15 5.58 -14.58
N PHE A 28 27.31 5.78 -13.97
CA PHE A 28 28.17 4.74 -13.41
C PHE A 28 28.50 5.09 -11.97
N GLU A 29 28.89 4.11 -11.17
CA GLU A 29 29.39 4.34 -9.83
C GLU A 29 30.72 5.10 -9.91
N ASP A 30 30.78 6.30 -9.32
CA ASP A 30 31.95 7.18 -9.29
C ASP A 30 32.22 7.61 -7.84
N PRO A 31 33.14 6.94 -7.14
CA PRO A 31 33.41 7.21 -5.73
C PRO A 31 34.02 8.61 -5.46
N ASP A 32 34.52 9.26 -6.49
CA ASP A 32 35.10 10.61 -6.37
C ASP A 32 34.05 11.72 -6.40
N LYS A 33 32.81 11.38 -6.71
CA LYS A 33 31.69 12.33 -6.74
C LYS A 33 30.64 12.00 -5.70
N PRO A 34 30.03 13.01 -5.07
CA PRO A 34 28.87 12.77 -4.23
C PRO A 34 27.72 12.23 -5.09
N LYS A 35 27.08 11.14 -4.63
CA LYS A 35 25.94 10.56 -5.32
C LYS A 35 24.67 11.36 -5.09
N TYR A 36 23.75 11.31 -6.03
CA TYR A 36 22.39 11.81 -5.87
C TYR A 36 21.40 10.92 -6.63
N TYR A 37 20.59 10.19 -5.93
CA TYR A 37 19.58 9.32 -6.52
C TYR A 37 18.21 10.02 -6.53
N VAL A 38 17.75 10.39 -7.72
CA VAL A 38 16.43 10.97 -7.98
C VAL A 38 15.53 9.87 -8.52
N LEU A 39 14.36 9.71 -7.95
CA LEU A 39 13.41 8.68 -8.34
C LEU A 39 12.03 9.28 -8.59
N ASP A 40 11.39 8.84 -9.67
CA ASP A 40 9.98 9.05 -9.96
C ASP A 40 9.18 7.78 -9.70
N MET A 41 7.91 7.91 -9.35
CA MET A 41 7.01 6.77 -9.41
C MET A 41 6.80 6.39 -10.88
N PHE A 42 7.25 5.18 -11.24
CA PHE A 42 7.17 4.73 -12.62
C PHE A 42 5.73 4.46 -13.05
N PRO A 43 5.38 4.78 -14.32
CA PRO A 43 3.99 4.73 -14.77
C PRO A 43 3.52 3.31 -15.07
N TYR A 44 2.20 3.11 -14.94
CA TYR A 44 1.50 1.98 -15.54
C TYR A 44 1.28 2.23 -17.04
N PRO A 45 1.75 1.35 -17.95
CA PRO A 45 1.65 1.55 -19.39
C PRO A 45 0.22 1.31 -19.90
N SER A 46 -0.60 2.36 -19.84
CA SER A 46 -1.98 2.34 -20.33
C SER A 46 -2.05 2.50 -21.86
N GLY A 47 -3.12 1.96 -22.49
CA GLY A 47 -3.32 2.06 -23.94
C GLY A 47 -3.49 3.48 -24.48
N GLN A 48 -3.72 4.47 -23.61
CA GLN A 48 -3.83 5.88 -24.00
C GLN A 48 -2.50 6.64 -23.95
N GLY A 49 -1.48 6.05 -23.36
CA GLY A 49 -0.24 6.77 -23.08
C GLY A 49 -0.41 7.74 -21.90
N LEU A 50 0.44 8.77 -21.90
CA LEU A 50 0.45 9.81 -20.89
C LEU A 50 -0.69 10.83 -21.11
N HIS A 51 -1.15 11.45 -20.03
CA HIS A 51 -1.85 12.73 -20.03
C HIS A 51 -0.95 13.78 -19.36
N VAL A 52 -1.25 15.07 -19.55
CA VAL A 52 -0.43 16.19 -19.06
C VAL A 52 -0.18 16.21 -17.54
N GLY A 53 -0.91 15.44 -16.76
CA GLY A 53 -0.63 15.31 -15.32
C GLY A 53 0.53 14.38 -14.96
N HIS A 54 0.97 13.48 -15.85
CA HIS A 54 2.10 12.61 -15.58
C HIS A 54 3.45 13.37 -15.66
N PRO A 55 3.72 14.18 -16.69
CA PRO A 55 4.99 14.85 -16.85
C PRO A 55 5.32 15.88 -15.78
N GLU A 56 4.36 16.34 -14.97
CA GLU A 56 4.60 17.35 -13.93
C GLU A 56 5.68 16.89 -12.93
N GLY A 57 5.49 15.69 -12.34
CA GLY A 57 6.48 15.10 -11.44
C GLY A 57 7.81 14.83 -12.13
N TYR A 58 7.75 14.28 -13.35
CA TYR A 58 8.94 13.97 -14.16
C TYR A 58 9.72 15.22 -14.56
N THR A 59 9.05 16.34 -14.81
CA THR A 59 9.68 17.63 -15.07
C THR A 59 10.39 18.15 -13.82
N ALA A 60 9.76 18.05 -12.66
CA ALA A 60 10.36 18.48 -11.40
C ALA A 60 11.60 17.67 -11.05
N SER A 61 11.54 16.33 -11.17
CA SER A 61 12.68 15.43 -10.92
C SER A 61 13.81 15.68 -11.93
N ASP A 62 13.49 15.89 -13.21
CA ASP A 62 14.47 16.19 -14.25
C ASP A 62 15.24 17.50 -14.01
N ILE A 63 14.55 18.55 -13.57
CA ILE A 63 15.18 19.82 -13.21
C ILE A 63 16.18 19.60 -12.06
N ILE A 64 15.80 18.88 -11.02
CA ILE A 64 16.68 18.58 -9.90
C ILE A 64 17.87 17.71 -10.35
N ALA A 65 17.62 16.69 -11.18
CA ALA A 65 18.67 15.83 -11.72
C ALA A 65 19.71 16.64 -12.52
N ARG A 66 19.27 17.52 -13.43
CA ARG A 66 20.15 18.41 -14.20
C ARG A 66 20.91 19.38 -13.30
N PHE A 67 20.23 20.02 -12.35
CA PHE A 67 20.85 20.94 -11.40
C PHE A 67 21.93 20.25 -10.57
N ARG A 68 21.69 19.04 -10.08
CA ARG A 68 22.68 18.26 -9.32
C ARG A 68 23.88 17.86 -10.17
N ARG A 69 23.67 17.45 -11.44
CA ARG A 69 24.78 17.21 -12.38
C ARG A 69 25.63 18.46 -12.60
N MET A 70 25.00 19.63 -12.79
CA MET A 70 25.72 20.91 -12.91
C MET A 70 26.51 21.28 -11.66
N LYS A 71 26.08 20.81 -10.47
CA LYS A 71 26.81 20.96 -9.20
C LYS A 71 27.88 19.89 -8.97
N GLY A 72 28.15 19.02 -9.93
CA GLY A 72 29.20 18.01 -9.86
C GLY A 72 28.79 16.70 -9.19
N TYR A 73 27.51 16.49 -8.90
CA TYR A 73 27.03 15.21 -8.37
C TYR A 73 27.02 14.13 -9.45
N ASN A 74 27.22 12.89 -9.03
CA ASN A 74 26.90 11.70 -9.81
C ASN A 74 25.42 11.38 -9.60
N VAL A 75 24.61 11.52 -10.65
CA VAL A 75 23.14 11.49 -10.53
C VAL A 75 22.58 10.25 -11.19
N LEU A 76 21.93 9.40 -10.41
CA LEU A 76 21.09 8.32 -10.89
C LEU A 76 19.64 8.81 -11.04
N HIS A 77 19.12 8.81 -12.28
CA HIS A 77 17.75 9.20 -12.62
C HIS A 77 17.18 8.21 -13.64
N PRO A 78 16.63 7.09 -13.19
CA PRO A 78 16.11 6.02 -14.04
C PRO A 78 14.62 6.16 -14.31
N ILE A 79 14.12 5.41 -15.30
CA ILE A 79 12.70 5.24 -15.59
C ILE A 79 12.39 3.78 -15.90
N GLY A 80 11.13 3.35 -15.78
CA GLY A 80 10.68 1.98 -16.07
C GLY A 80 9.17 1.87 -16.10
N TRP A 81 8.67 0.63 -16.04
CA TRP A 81 7.26 0.30 -16.31
C TRP A 81 6.71 -0.62 -15.23
N ASP A 82 5.67 -0.16 -14.54
CA ASP A 82 4.85 -1.00 -13.66
C ASP A 82 3.75 -1.65 -14.50
N ALA A 83 4.05 -2.79 -15.12
CA ALA A 83 3.35 -3.24 -16.31
C ALA A 83 2.42 -4.45 -16.10
N PHE A 84 2.46 -5.14 -14.95
CA PHE A 84 1.44 -6.12 -14.58
C PHE A 84 0.14 -5.44 -14.13
N GLY A 85 -0.96 -6.17 -14.14
CA GLY A 85 -2.21 -5.72 -13.54
C GLY A 85 -3.46 -5.93 -14.38
N LEU A 86 -4.60 -5.67 -13.74
CA LEU A 86 -5.94 -5.92 -14.24
C LEU A 86 -6.28 -5.21 -15.58
N PRO A 87 -5.80 -3.98 -15.88
CA PRO A 87 -6.17 -3.32 -17.13
C PRO A 87 -5.77 -4.08 -18.40
N ALA A 88 -4.55 -4.63 -18.43
CA ALA A 88 -4.06 -5.39 -19.58
C ALA A 88 -4.81 -6.73 -19.73
N GLU A 89 -5.10 -7.40 -18.61
CA GLU A 89 -5.86 -8.64 -18.60
C GLU A 89 -7.31 -8.43 -19.07
N GLN A 90 -7.99 -7.40 -18.62
CA GLN A 90 -9.35 -7.08 -19.08
C GLN A 90 -9.40 -6.75 -20.58
N TYR A 91 -8.39 -6.06 -21.10
CA TYR A 91 -8.27 -5.84 -22.53
C TYR A 91 -8.08 -7.16 -23.28
N ALA A 92 -7.26 -8.06 -22.75
CA ALA A 92 -7.07 -9.41 -23.30
C ALA A 92 -8.38 -10.22 -23.35
N ILE A 93 -9.16 -10.18 -22.26
CA ILE A 93 -10.48 -10.85 -22.18
C ILE A 93 -11.45 -10.30 -23.25
N GLN A 94 -11.42 -8.98 -23.50
CA GLN A 94 -12.30 -8.32 -24.47
C GLN A 94 -11.91 -8.57 -25.94
N THR A 95 -10.61 -8.66 -26.20
CA THR A 95 -10.09 -8.66 -27.59
C THR A 95 -9.48 -9.98 -28.02
N GLY A 96 -9.24 -10.91 -27.10
CA GLY A 96 -8.47 -12.14 -27.36
C GLY A 96 -6.96 -11.92 -27.57
N THR A 97 -6.47 -10.68 -27.36
CA THR A 97 -5.04 -10.37 -27.55
C THR A 97 -4.27 -10.71 -26.28
N HIS A 98 -3.13 -11.41 -26.40
CA HIS A 98 -2.29 -11.76 -25.25
C HIS A 98 -1.85 -10.50 -24.46
N PRO A 99 -1.96 -10.46 -23.12
CA PRO A 99 -1.65 -9.27 -22.32
C PRO A 99 -0.24 -8.72 -22.56
N ALA A 100 0.76 -9.59 -22.73
CA ALA A 100 2.14 -9.20 -23.01
C ALA A 100 2.29 -8.36 -24.30
N GLN A 101 1.51 -8.68 -25.35
CA GLN A 101 1.57 -7.94 -26.62
C GLN A 101 1.04 -6.52 -26.42
N THR A 102 -0.09 -6.40 -25.76
CA THR A 102 -0.71 -5.10 -25.43
C THR A 102 0.20 -4.28 -24.54
N THR A 103 0.75 -4.88 -23.49
CA THR A 103 1.68 -4.24 -22.55
C THR A 103 2.92 -3.71 -23.27
N ARG A 104 3.57 -4.54 -24.11
CA ARG A 104 4.74 -4.11 -24.90
C ARG A 104 4.45 -2.91 -25.79
N LYS A 105 3.33 -2.97 -26.54
CA LYS A 105 2.91 -1.84 -27.37
C LYS A 105 2.66 -0.55 -26.57
N ASN A 106 2.07 -0.69 -25.41
CA ASN A 106 1.81 0.46 -24.53
C ASN A 106 3.11 1.05 -23.97
N ILE A 107 4.06 0.19 -23.56
CA ILE A 107 5.40 0.60 -23.13
C ILE A 107 6.11 1.37 -24.25
N GLU A 108 6.11 0.83 -25.48
CA GLU A 108 6.73 1.50 -26.62
C GLU A 108 6.14 2.90 -26.88
N ASN A 109 4.82 3.04 -26.80
CA ASN A 109 4.16 4.33 -26.95
C ASN A 109 4.52 5.32 -25.83
N MET A 110 4.44 4.88 -24.58
CA MET A 110 4.80 5.74 -23.42
C MET A 110 6.29 6.11 -23.43
N ARG A 111 7.18 5.16 -23.76
CA ARG A 111 8.62 5.43 -23.91
C ARG A 111 8.87 6.52 -24.96
N ARG A 112 8.18 6.44 -26.11
CA ARG A 112 8.24 7.48 -27.14
C ARG A 112 7.81 8.85 -26.59
N GLN A 113 6.70 8.88 -25.86
CA GLN A 113 6.18 10.11 -25.25
C GLN A 113 7.14 10.71 -24.22
N ILE A 114 7.71 9.89 -23.33
CA ILE A 114 8.67 10.31 -22.31
C ILE A 114 9.96 10.83 -22.98
N LYS A 115 10.45 10.14 -24.02
CA LYS A 115 11.62 10.59 -24.78
C LYS A 115 11.38 11.94 -25.50
N SER A 116 10.17 12.15 -26.03
CA SER A 116 9.83 13.42 -26.71
C SER A 116 9.79 14.63 -25.76
N LEU A 117 9.65 14.41 -24.45
CA LEU A 117 9.75 15.45 -23.42
C LEU A 117 11.20 15.83 -23.08
N GLY A 118 12.18 15.06 -23.56
CA GLY A 118 13.61 15.39 -23.42
C GLY A 118 14.14 15.29 -21.99
N PHE A 119 13.59 14.40 -21.17
CA PHE A 119 14.08 14.17 -19.81
C PHE A 119 15.47 13.52 -19.77
N SER A 120 16.22 13.80 -18.72
CA SER A 120 17.58 13.31 -18.51
C SER A 120 17.64 11.96 -17.82
N TYR A 121 16.76 11.03 -18.22
CA TYR A 121 16.78 9.66 -17.70
C TYR A 121 17.97 8.85 -18.25
N ASP A 122 18.47 7.96 -17.41
CA ASP A 122 19.38 6.90 -17.84
C ASP A 122 18.55 5.70 -18.34
N TYR A 123 18.30 5.68 -19.65
CA TYR A 123 17.50 4.62 -20.30
C TYR A 123 18.22 3.26 -20.35
N ASP A 124 19.54 3.20 -20.11
CA ASP A 124 20.25 1.93 -19.97
C ASP A 124 19.87 1.21 -18.65
N ARG A 125 19.20 1.89 -17.74
CA ARG A 125 18.69 1.34 -16.46
C ARG A 125 17.18 1.12 -16.45
N GLU A 126 16.55 1.11 -17.61
CA GLU A 126 15.11 0.86 -17.73
C GLU A 126 14.74 -0.55 -17.23
N VAL A 127 13.65 -0.65 -16.47
CA VAL A 127 13.08 -1.93 -16.01
C VAL A 127 11.62 -2.06 -16.42
N ASP A 128 11.19 -3.29 -16.61
CA ASP A 128 9.82 -3.69 -16.90
C ASP A 128 9.43 -4.80 -15.91
N THR A 129 8.42 -4.57 -15.09
CA THR A 129 7.99 -5.56 -14.09
C THR A 129 7.48 -6.86 -14.70
N THR A 130 7.13 -6.87 -16.00
CA THR A 130 6.68 -8.07 -16.72
C THR A 130 7.81 -8.87 -17.38
N ASP A 131 9.05 -8.35 -17.35
CA ASP A 131 10.22 -9.08 -17.82
C ASP A 131 10.55 -10.23 -16.86
N PRO A 132 10.67 -11.49 -17.34
CA PRO A 132 11.12 -12.62 -16.53
C PRO A 132 12.43 -12.36 -15.78
N ASN A 133 13.37 -11.61 -16.36
CA ASN A 133 14.63 -11.24 -15.70
C ASN A 133 14.43 -10.24 -14.55
N TYR A 134 13.31 -9.52 -14.54
CA TYR A 134 12.91 -8.64 -13.43
C TYR A 134 12.15 -9.44 -12.38
N TYR A 135 11.02 -10.10 -12.74
CA TYR A 135 10.17 -10.74 -11.76
C TYR A 135 10.76 -12.02 -11.17
N LYS A 136 11.82 -12.61 -11.75
CA LYS A 136 12.68 -13.58 -11.08
C LYS A 136 13.04 -13.13 -9.68
N TRP A 137 13.38 -11.86 -9.53
CA TRP A 137 13.81 -11.28 -8.26
C TRP A 137 12.65 -10.88 -7.36
N THR A 138 11.49 -10.54 -7.91
CA THR A 138 10.24 -10.43 -7.14
C THR A 138 9.90 -11.78 -6.48
N GLN A 139 9.99 -12.86 -7.25
CA GLN A 139 9.80 -14.23 -6.75
C GLN A 139 10.84 -14.59 -5.69
N TRP A 140 12.09 -14.23 -5.91
CA TRP A 140 13.16 -14.43 -4.93
C TRP A 140 12.89 -13.70 -3.61
N ILE A 141 12.42 -12.45 -3.65
CA ILE A 141 12.06 -11.71 -2.42
C ILE A 141 10.87 -12.38 -1.73
N PHE A 142 9.87 -12.86 -2.49
CA PHE A 142 8.78 -13.65 -1.90
C PHE A 142 9.31 -14.89 -1.17
N LEU A 143 10.28 -15.60 -1.75
CA LEU A 143 10.92 -16.74 -1.08
C LEU A 143 11.66 -16.33 0.20
N LYS A 144 12.19 -15.10 0.28
CA LYS A 144 12.78 -14.58 1.54
C LYS A 144 11.70 -14.38 2.61
N PHE A 145 10.51 -13.89 2.25
CA PHE A 145 9.36 -13.85 3.18
C PHE A 145 8.95 -15.26 3.61
N PHE A 146 8.80 -16.18 2.68
CA PHE A 146 8.38 -17.55 2.96
C PHE A 146 9.37 -18.29 3.86
N ASN A 147 10.68 -18.09 3.66
CA ASN A 147 11.74 -18.71 4.40
C ASN A 147 12.23 -17.88 5.60
N SER A 148 11.38 -17.00 6.14
CA SER A 148 11.68 -16.20 7.31
C SER A 148 10.56 -16.23 8.34
N TYR A 149 10.92 -15.99 9.60
CA TYR A 149 10.00 -15.70 10.70
C TYR A 149 10.35 -14.38 11.36
N PHE A 150 9.44 -13.80 12.13
CA PHE A 150 9.70 -12.58 12.90
C PHE A 150 10.12 -12.96 14.32
N ASP A 151 11.33 -12.56 14.73
CA ASP A 151 11.84 -12.73 16.08
C ASP A 151 11.32 -11.58 16.96
N GLU A 152 10.38 -11.90 17.86
CA GLU A 152 9.75 -10.91 18.75
C GLU A 152 10.73 -10.30 19.77
N ALA A 153 11.78 -11.01 20.14
CA ALA A 153 12.77 -10.53 21.11
C ALA A 153 13.72 -9.50 20.46
N GLU A 154 14.11 -9.75 19.20
CA GLU A 154 15.00 -8.88 18.45
C GLU A 154 14.25 -7.90 17.50
N GLN A 155 12.94 -8.01 17.42
CA GLN A 155 12.07 -7.17 16.57
C GLN A 155 12.52 -7.11 15.10
N LYS A 156 12.92 -8.27 14.53
CA LYS A 156 13.38 -8.38 13.14
C LYS A 156 13.10 -9.75 12.54
N ALA A 157 13.15 -9.84 11.21
CA ALA A 157 13.10 -11.11 10.51
C ALA A 157 14.39 -11.91 10.71
N ARG A 158 14.23 -13.24 10.80
CA ARG A 158 15.32 -14.22 10.78
C ARG A 158 15.00 -15.38 9.84
N PRO A 159 16.01 -16.08 9.30
CA PRO A 159 15.80 -17.30 8.52
C PRO A 159 14.98 -18.34 9.29
N ILE A 160 14.07 -19.01 8.61
CA ILE A 160 13.09 -19.93 9.21
C ILE A 160 13.76 -21.16 9.87
N ASP A 161 14.94 -21.56 9.40
CA ASP A 161 15.74 -22.63 9.97
C ASP A 161 16.30 -22.32 11.37
N GLN A 162 16.31 -21.04 11.74
CA GLN A 162 16.69 -20.56 13.08
C GLN A 162 15.50 -20.47 14.05
N LEU A 163 14.28 -20.80 13.59
CA LEU A 163 13.09 -20.77 14.44
C LEU A 163 13.23 -21.78 15.60
N PRO A 164 13.14 -21.32 16.87
CA PRO A 164 13.15 -22.22 18.02
C PRO A 164 11.92 -23.13 18.02
N ILE A 165 12.12 -24.42 17.79
CA ILE A 165 11.03 -25.41 17.75
C ILE A 165 10.85 -26.05 19.14
N PRO A 166 9.62 -26.07 19.72
CA PRO A 166 9.33 -26.76 20.96
C PRO A 166 9.66 -28.25 20.86
N LYS A 167 10.20 -28.81 21.98
CA LYS A 167 10.50 -30.25 22.06
C LYS A 167 9.21 -31.06 22.14
N GLY A 168 9.24 -32.28 21.57
CA GLY A 168 8.16 -33.25 21.68
C GLY A 168 7.04 -33.16 20.65
N LEU A 169 7.17 -32.27 19.65
CA LEU A 169 6.24 -32.22 18.53
C LEU A 169 6.46 -33.38 17.56
N THR A 170 5.38 -33.94 17.05
CA THR A 170 5.39 -34.84 15.89
C THR A 170 5.84 -34.07 14.64
N GLU A 171 6.25 -34.77 13.58
CA GLU A 171 6.66 -34.10 12.33
C GLU A 171 5.55 -33.24 11.73
N THR A 172 4.28 -33.67 11.83
CA THR A 172 3.12 -32.89 11.38
C THR A 172 2.92 -31.62 12.21
N GLU A 173 3.02 -31.71 13.53
CA GLU A 173 2.90 -30.55 14.43
C GLU A 173 4.07 -29.59 14.24
N LYS A 174 5.28 -30.12 14.03
CA LYS A 174 6.48 -29.31 13.75
C LYS A 174 6.33 -28.54 12.43
N ARG A 175 5.85 -29.21 11.36
CA ARG A 175 5.57 -28.57 10.09
C ARG A 175 4.55 -27.43 10.27
N LYS A 176 3.43 -27.74 10.90
CA LYS A 176 2.41 -26.72 11.20
C LYS A 176 2.98 -25.56 12.02
N TYR A 177 3.78 -25.83 13.03
CA TYR A 177 4.43 -24.81 13.86
C TYR A 177 5.31 -23.89 13.01
N ILE A 178 6.11 -24.45 12.10
CA ILE A 178 6.96 -23.68 11.17
C ILE A 178 6.09 -22.79 10.28
N ASP A 179 5.06 -23.36 9.65
CA ASP A 179 4.18 -22.62 8.73
C ASP A 179 3.40 -21.51 9.43
N ASP A 180 2.99 -21.74 10.68
CA ASP A 180 2.33 -20.74 11.52
C ASP A 180 3.23 -19.53 11.86
N HIS A 181 4.56 -19.65 11.72
CA HIS A 181 5.54 -18.60 12.01
C HIS A 181 6.11 -17.91 10.76
N ARG A 182 5.93 -18.46 9.56
CA ARG A 182 6.41 -17.85 8.31
C ARG A 182 5.88 -16.44 8.12
N LEU A 183 6.71 -15.54 7.59
CA LEU A 183 6.29 -14.17 7.22
C LEU A 183 5.36 -14.14 6.00
N ALA A 184 5.45 -15.11 5.11
CA ALA A 184 4.45 -15.37 4.07
C ALA A 184 3.71 -16.68 4.40
N TYR A 185 2.40 -16.63 4.52
CA TYR A 185 1.57 -17.77 4.94
C TYR A 185 0.24 -17.80 4.20
N GLU A 186 -0.40 -18.97 4.19
CA GLU A 186 -1.75 -19.15 3.64
C GLU A 186 -2.79 -19.20 4.77
N CYS A 187 -3.94 -18.60 4.50
CA CYS A 187 -5.11 -18.76 5.36
C CYS A 187 -6.40 -18.64 4.53
N GLU A 188 -7.50 -19.16 5.10
CA GLU A 188 -8.84 -18.78 4.63
C GLU A 188 -9.18 -17.39 5.18
N ALA A 189 -9.35 -16.43 4.29
CA ALA A 189 -9.72 -15.07 4.64
C ALA A 189 -11.03 -14.65 3.94
N PRO A 190 -11.91 -13.88 4.61
CA PRO A 190 -13.03 -13.26 3.95
C PRO A 190 -12.52 -12.14 3.05
N VAL A 191 -12.63 -12.31 1.74
CA VAL A 191 -12.10 -11.39 0.72
C VAL A 191 -13.23 -10.68 -0.02
N ASN A 192 -12.90 -9.53 -0.61
CA ASN A 192 -13.81 -8.78 -1.48
C ASN A 192 -13.81 -9.42 -2.88
N TRP A 193 -14.68 -10.39 -3.09
CA TRP A 193 -14.83 -11.07 -4.36
C TRP A 193 -15.74 -10.28 -5.31
N CYS A 194 -15.26 -9.98 -6.50
CA CYS A 194 -16.08 -9.37 -7.56
C CYS A 194 -16.40 -10.43 -8.63
N PRO A 195 -17.60 -10.99 -8.68
CA PRO A 195 -17.98 -12.03 -9.65
C PRO A 195 -17.83 -11.57 -11.10
N ALA A 196 -18.13 -10.30 -11.39
CA ALA A 196 -18.06 -9.75 -12.74
C ALA A 196 -16.63 -9.59 -13.25
N LEU A 197 -15.68 -9.29 -12.35
CA LEU A 197 -14.27 -9.19 -12.66
C LEU A 197 -13.54 -10.53 -12.45
N GLY A 198 -14.17 -11.50 -11.76
CA GLY A 198 -13.61 -12.81 -11.46
C GLY A 198 -12.34 -12.76 -10.59
N THR A 199 -12.21 -11.78 -9.74
CA THR A 199 -11.01 -11.58 -8.92
C THR A 199 -11.34 -11.02 -7.54
N VAL A 200 -10.40 -11.21 -6.61
CA VAL A 200 -10.39 -10.52 -5.32
C VAL A 200 -9.89 -9.11 -5.51
N LEU A 201 -10.56 -8.17 -4.85
CA LEU A 201 -10.21 -6.76 -4.82
C LEU A 201 -9.64 -6.41 -3.43
N ALA A 202 -8.63 -5.56 -3.40
CA ALA A 202 -8.16 -4.95 -2.17
C ALA A 202 -9.23 -3.97 -1.63
N ASN A 203 -9.13 -3.59 -0.35
CA ASN A 203 -10.14 -2.71 0.26
C ASN A 203 -10.22 -1.35 -0.44
N GLU A 204 -9.10 -0.82 -0.90
CA GLU A 204 -8.97 0.41 -1.66
C GLU A 204 -9.58 0.35 -3.08
N GLU A 205 -9.77 -0.86 -3.61
CA GLU A 205 -10.40 -1.11 -4.92
C GLU A 205 -11.94 -1.24 -4.82
N VAL A 206 -12.51 -1.05 -3.62
CA VAL A 206 -13.96 -1.16 -3.36
C VAL A 206 -14.50 0.15 -2.80
N VAL A 207 -15.44 0.76 -3.51
CA VAL A 207 -16.09 2.01 -3.11
C VAL A 207 -17.60 1.81 -3.01
N GLY A 208 -18.16 1.97 -1.81
CA GLY A 208 -19.60 1.82 -1.58
C GLY A 208 -20.15 0.42 -1.91
N GLY A 209 -19.35 -0.65 -1.72
CA GLY A 209 -19.74 -2.03 -2.02
C GLY A 209 -19.64 -2.40 -3.50
N LEU A 210 -19.10 -1.50 -4.33
CA LEU A 210 -18.88 -1.71 -5.76
C LEU A 210 -17.38 -1.66 -6.07
N SER A 211 -16.96 -2.37 -7.13
CA SER A 211 -15.60 -2.25 -7.63
C SER A 211 -15.36 -0.84 -8.16
N GLU A 212 -14.24 -0.20 -7.82
CA GLU A 212 -13.83 1.10 -8.37
C GLU A 212 -13.84 1.06 -9.91
N ARG A 213 -13.39 -0.06 -10.45
CA ARG A 213 -13.37 -0.31 -11.89
C ARG A 213 -14.64 -1.04 -12.34
N GLY A 214 -15.44 -0.40 -13.15
CA GLY A 214 -16.66 -0.96 -13.76
C GLY A 214 -17.90 -0.89 -12.88
N GLY A 215 -17.82 -0.49 -11.61
CA GLY A 215 -18.97 -0.32 -10.72
C GLY A 215 -19.74 -1.62 -10.46
N HIS A 216 -19.06 -2.77 -10.44
CA HIS A 216 -19.69 -4.07 -10.25
C HIS A 216 -19.90 -4.41 -8.77
N PRO A 217 -20.97 -5.10 -8.40
CA PRO A 217 -21.21 -5.56 -7.04
C PRO A 217 -20.07 -6.45 -6.53
N VAL A 218 -19.65 -6.17 -5.29
CA VAL A 218 -18.61 -6.93 -4.57
C VAL A 218 -19.27 -7.69 -3.42
N ILE A 219 -18.89 -8.94 -3.24
CA ILE A 219 -19.40 -9.79 -2.16
C ILE A 219 -18.26 -10.29 -1.27
N ARG A 220 -18.53 -10.49 0.02
CA ARG A 220 -17.58 -11.13 0.93
C ARG A 220 -17.65 -12.65 0.76
N LYS A 221 -16.51 -13.27 0.50
CA LYS A 221 -16.40 -14.72 0.32
C LYS A 221 -15.15 -15.24 1.03
N PRO A 222 -15.21 -16.28 1.84
CA PRO A 222 -14.01 -16.93 2.36
C PRO A 222 -13.27 -17.61 1.19
N MET A 223 -11.99 -17.32 1.07
CA MET A 223 -11.11 -17.93 0.06
C MET A 223 -9.72 -18.13 0.64
N ARG A 224 -9.04 -19.19 0.19
CA ARG A 224 -7.62 -19.40 0.50
C ARG A 224 -6.78 -18.30 -0.15
N GLN A 225 -5.98 -17.63 0.64
CA GLN A 225 -5.17 -16.49 0.23
C GLN A 225 -3.77 -16.57 0.81
N TRP A 226 -2.78 -16.08 0.05
CA TRP A 226 -1.48 -15.74 0.57
C TRP A 226 -1.52 -14.41 1.31
N MET A 227 -0.88 -14.38 2.46
CA MET A 227 -0.78 -13.20 3.33
C MET A 227 0.69 -12.92 3.65
N LEU A 228 1.06 -11.64 3.75
CA LEU A 228 2.36 -11.21 4.29
C LEU A 228 2.16 -10.53 5.64
N ARG A 229 2.95 -10.91 6.66
CA ARG A 229 2.83 -10.43 8.06
C ARG A 229 3.37 -9.02 8.26
N ILE A 230 2.86 -8.04 7.50
CA ILE A 230 3.21 -6.63 7.66
C ILE A 230 2.87 -6.11 9.07
N ALA A 231 1.86 -6.67 9.72
CA ALA A 231 1.47 -6.30 11.08
C ALA A 231 2.60 -6.49 12.10
N LYS A 232 3.53 -7.42 11.89
CA LYS A 232 4.72 -7.61 12.72
C LYS A 232 5.71 -6.43 12.65
N TYR A 233 5.64 -5.63 11.61
CA TYR A 233 6.51 -4.48 11.38
C TYR A 233 5.90 -3.14 11.78
N CYS A 234 4.68 -3.12 12.33
CA CYS A 234 3.94 -1.89 12.66
C CYS A 234 4.78 -0.89 13.46
N GLU A 235 5.44 -1.33 14.54
CA GLU A 235 6.25 -0.44 15.38
C GLU A 235 7.42 0.15 14.59
N ARG A 236 8.18 -0.68 13.90
CA ARG A 236 9.32 -0.24 13.09
C ARG A 236 8.91 0.64 11.90
N LEU A 237 7.71 0.43 11.34
CA LEU A 237 7.15 1.30 10.31
C LEU A 237 6.78 2.68 10.88
N LEU A 238 6.31 2.75 12.13
CA LEU A 238 6.04 4.03 12.81
C LEU A 238 7.34 4.75 13.19
N GLU A 239 8.29 4.04 13.79
CA GLU A 239 9.59 4.59 14.22
C GLU A 239 10.37 5.18 13.04
N GLY A 240 10.42 4.46 11.92
CA GLY A 240 11.15 4.88 10.71
C GLY A 240 10.60 6.17 10.07
N LEU A 241 9.35 6.57 10.38
CA LEU A 241 8.83 7.88 9.93
C LEU A 241 9.56 9.07 10.55
N ASN A 242 10.25 8.88 11.68
CA ASN A 242 11.06 9.91 12.31
C ASN A 242 12.41 10.12 11.60
N GLU A 243 12.84 9.16 10.79
CA GLU A 243 14.14 9.18 10.09
C GLU A 243 14.07 9.82 8.69
N VAL A 244 12.85 10.07 8.18
CA VAL A 244 12.63 10.51 6.80
C VAL A 244 12.11 11.94 6.71
N ASP A 245 12.55 12.68 5.68
CA ASP A 245 12.09 14.04 5.34
C ASP A 245 10.87 13.95 4.40
N TRP A 246 9.74 13.55 4.96
CA TRP A 246 8.47 13.40 4.26
C TRP A 246 7.46 14.44 4.71
N PRO A 247 6.48 14.82 3.86
CA PRO A 247 5.38 15.69 4.27
C PRO A 247 4.63 15.14 5.48
N GLU A 248 4.34 16.00 6.46
CA GLU A 248 3.64 15.60 7.69
C GLU A 248 2.25 14.99 7.42
N SER A 249 1.58 15.42 6.34
CA SER A 249 0.32 14.82 5.90
C SER A 249 0.47 13.35 5.52
N ILE A 250 1.57 12.97 4.86
CA ILE A 250 1.85 11.59 4.46
C ILE A 250 2.24 10.75 5.68
N LYS A 251 3.10 11.29 6.56
CA LYS A 251 3.43 10.62 7.83
C LYS A 251 2.17 10.35 8.65
N LYS A 252 1.30 11.36 8.77
CA LYS A 252 0.02 11.21 9.47
C LYS A 252 -0.88 10.16 8.83
N LEU A 253 -1.00 10.12 7.49
CA LEU A 253 -1.77 9.09 6.79
C LEU A 253 -1.26 7.68 7.11
N GLN A 254 0.06 7.46 7.13
CA GLN A 254 0.62 6.17 7.51
C GLN A 254 0.38 5.84 8.98
N CYS A 255 0.56 6.81 9.89
CA CYS A 255 0.26 6.62 11.32
C CYS A 255 -1.20 6.24 11.55
N ASP A 256 -2.13 6.96 10.93
CA ASP A 256 -3.58 6.70 11.04
C ASP A 256 -3.98 5.35 10.44
N TRP A 257 -3.31 4.95 9.35
CA TRP A 257 -3.53 3.65 8.69
C TRP A 257 -3.00 2.48 9.52
N ILE A 258 -1.78 2.61 10.06
CA ILE A 258 -1.20 1.63 10.99
C ILE A 258 -2.04 1.60 12.27
N GLY A 259 -2.48 2.76 12.74
CA GLY A 259 -3.47 2.92 13.80
C GLY A 259 -3.04 2.27 15.11
N LYS A 260 -1.86 2.66 15.64
CA LYS A 260 -1.38 2.21 16.94
C LYS A 260 -2.32 2.68 18.05
N SER A 261 -2.77 1.76 18.88
CA SER A 261 -3.61 2.01 20.04
C SER A 261 -2.98 1.39 21.28
N ILE A 262 -2.79 2.19 22.31
CA ILE A 262 -2.29 1.75 23.62
C ILE A 262 -3.49 1.65 24.57
N GLY A 263 -3.61 0.53 25.26
CA GLY A 263 -4.72 0.28 26.18
C GLY A 263 -4.45 -0.93 27.07
N ALA A 264 -5.52 -1.64 27.42
CA ALA A 264 -5.46 -2.85 28.22
C ALA A 264 -6.28 -3.98 27.57
N GLU A 265 -5.76 -5.20 27.63
CA GLU A 265 -6.57 -6.40 27.54
C GLU A 265 -7.22 -6.65 28.90
N VAL A 266 -8.51 -7.00 28.90
CA VAL A 266 -9.28 -7.25 30.10
C VAL A 266 -10.09 -8.54 29.93
N ASP A 267 -10.06 -9.42 30.92
CA ASP A 267 -10.71 -10.72 30.94
C ASP A 267 -12.04 -10.64 31.70
N PHE A 268 -13.12 -10.93 31.02
CA PHE A 268 -14.47 -11.03 31.56
C PHE A 268 -14.87 -12.50 31.63
N LYS A 269 -15.11 -13.04 32.82
CA LYS A 269 -15.57 -14.41 32.99
C LYS A 269 -17.05 -14.54 32.57
N VAL A 270 -17.37 -15.57 31.81
CA VAL A 270 -18.80 -15.90 31.51
C VAL A 270 -19.48 -16.47 32.77
N ASP A 271 -20.62 -15.91 33.13
CA ASP A 271 -21.34 -16.31 34.34
C ASP A 271 -21.75 -17.78 34.30
N GLY A 272 -21.40 -18.52 35.37
CA GLY A 272 -21.69 -19.95 35.52
C GLY A 272 -20.82 -20.86 34.61
N ARG A 273 -19.74 -20.37 34.02
CA ARG A 273 -18.84 -21.11 33.12
C ARG A 273 -17.39 -20.79 33.37
N ASP A 274 -16.48 -21.60 32.83
CA ASP A 274 -15.03 -21.36 32.87
C ASP A 274 -14.54 -20.54 31.65
N ASP A 275 -15.44 -20.29 30.68
CA ASP A 275 -15.10 -19.49 29.51
C ASP A 275 -14.82 -18.04 29.88
N VAL A 276 -13.85 -17.43 29.20
CA VAL A 276 -13.41 -16.03 29.38
C VAL A 276 -13.54 -15.27 28.09
N ILE A 277 -14.13 -14.08 28.13
CA ILE A 277 -14.16 -13.13 27.02
C ILE A 277 -13.07 -12.12 27.27
N ARG A 278 -12.03 -12.11 26.43
CA ARG A 278 -10.98 -11.11 26.45
C ARG A 278 -11.35 -9.95 25.54
N VAL A 279 -11.26 -8.73 26.05
CA VAL A 279 -11.47 -7.50 25.28
C VAL A 279 -10.22 -6.66 25.30
N PHE A 280 -10.01 -5.86 24.25
CA PHE A 280 -9.04 -4.79 24.24
C PHE A 280 -9.77 -3.44 24.30
N THR A 281 -9.33 -2.56 25.19
CA THR A 281 -9.88 -1.22 25.32
C THR A 281 -8.77 -0.18 25.44
N THR A 282 -8.93 0.98 24.79
CA THR A 282 -8.11 2.17 24.98
C THR A 282 -8.58 3.02 26.17
N ARG A 283 -9.74 2.65 26.74
CA ARG A 283 -10.39 3.36 27.84
C ARG A 283 -10.63 2.42 29.04
N PRO A 284 -9.57 1.84 29.66
CA PRO A 284 -9.75 1.01 30.84
C PRO A 284 -10.34 1.80 32.04
N ASP A 285 -10.20 3.14 32.04
CA ASP A 285 -10.85 4.04 32.98
C ASP A 285 -12.39 3.99 32.96
N THR A 286 -13.00 3.45 31.92
CA THR A 286 -14.46 3.34 31.79
C THR A 286 -15.03 1.99 32.21
N LEU A 287 -14.21 1.05 32.70
CA LEU A 287 -14.60 -0.31 33.08
C LEU A 287 -15.80 -0.39 34.03
N PHE A 288 -15.87 0.51 35.01
CA PHE A 288 -17.01 0.59 35.95
C PHE A 288 -18.33 0.98 35.28
N GLY A 289 -18.27 1.58 34.09
CA GLY A 289 -19.43 1.94 33.26
C GLY A 289 -19.78 0.92 32.18
N ALA A 290 -19.10 -0.24 32.16
CA ALA A 290 -19.43 -1.31 31.23
C ALA A 290 -20.73 -1.98 31.65
N THR A 291 -21.78 -1.83 30.84
CA THR A 291 -23.14 -2.29 31.14
C THR A 291 -23.61 -3.45 30.29
N TYR A 292 -22.89 -3.78 29.22
CA TYR A 292 -23.10 -4.97 28.40
C TYR A 292 -21.81 -5.33 27.65
N MET A 293 -21.77 -6.56 27.12
CA MET A 293 -20.71 -7.07 26.27
C MET A 293 -21.24 -7.28 24.86
N VAL A 294 -20.41 -7.05 23.84
CA VAL A 294 -20.77 -7.34 22.46
C VAL A 294 -19.70 -8.21 21.80
N LEU A 295 -20.11 -9.32 21.22
CA LEU A 295 -19.28 -10.18 20.40
C LEU A 295 -19.56 -9.95 18.92
N ALA A 296 -18.54 -10.12 18.10
CA ALA A 296 -18.73 -10.25 16.65
C ALA A 296 -19.66 -11.45 16.36
N PRO A 297 -20.54 -11.37 15.36
CA PRO A 297 -21.42 -12.49 15.01
C PRO A 297 -20.67 -13.79 14.69
N GLU A 298 -19.42 -13.68 14.23
CA GLU A 298 -18.54 -14.79 13.86
C GLU A 298 -17.71 -15.34 15.03
N HIS A 299 -17.78 -14.72 16.20
CA HIS A 299 -16.95 -15.11 17.34
C HIS A 299 -17.23 -16.55 17.80
N PRO A 300 -16.20 -17.41 18.03
CA PRO A 300 -16.39 -18.83 18.36
C PRO A 300 -17.21 -19.07 19.60
N LEU A 301 -17.10 -18.23 20.62
CA LEU A 301 -17.88 -18.34 21.86
C LEU A 301 -19.38 -18.18 21.66
N VAL A 302 -19.86 -17.56 20.59
CA VAL A 302 -21.29 -17.36 20.33
C VAL A 302 -22.04 -18.70 20.31
N ASP A 303 -21.47 -19.71 19.64
CA ASP A 303 -22.09 -21.04 19.56
C ASP A 303 -22.09 -21.75 20.93
N VAL A 304 -21.11 -21.46 21.78
CA VAL A 304 -20.91 -22.11 23.10
C VAL A 304 -21.80 -21.52 24.17
N ILE A 305 -21.97 -20.17 24.18
CA ILE A 305 -22.66 -19.45 25.27
C ILE A 305 -24.13 -19.15 24.97
N THR A 306 -24.58 -19.25 23.70
CA THR A 306 -25.95 -18.93 23.31
C THR A 306 -26.94 -19.91 23.96
N THR A 307 -27.91 -19.38 24.72
CA THR A 307 -28.93 -20.19 25.34
C THR A 307 -29.85 -20.85 24.31
N PRO A 308 -30.45 -22.00 24.63
CA PRO A 308 -31.32 -22.72 23.67
C PRO A 308 -32.42 -21.86 23.07
N GLU A 309 -33.02 -20.96 23.86
CA GLU A 309 -34.14 -20.08 23.46
C GLU A 309 -33.67 -19.00 22.44
N ARG A 310 -32.40 -18.67 22.41
CA ARG A 310 -31.84 -17.63 21.54
C ARG A 310 -31.19 -18.18 20.26
N LYS A 311 -30.96 -19.49 20.17
CA LYS A 311 -30.24 -20.09 19.02
C LYS A 311 -30.83 -19.73 17.66
N ALA A 312 -32.15 -19.73 17.53
CA ALA A 312 -32.80 -19.42 16.25
C ALA A 312 -32.62 -17.95 15.84
N ALA A 313 -32.77 -17.01 16.79
CA ALA A 313 -32.59 -15.59 16.55
C ALA A 313 -31.10 -15.26 16.21
N ILE A 314 -30.18 -15.83 16.96
CA ILE A 314 -28.73 -15.68 16.72
C ILE A 314 -28.34 -16.21 15.32
N ALA A 315 -28.82 -17.38 14.92
CA ALA A 315 -28.56 -17.94 13.60
C ALA A 315 -29.10 -17.05 12.46
N ALA A 316 -30.30 -16.50 12.62
CA ALA A 316 -30.92 -15.60 11.67
C ALA A 316 -30.11 -14.28 11.56
N TYR A 317 -29.69 -13.71 12.70
CA TYR A 317 -28.87 -12.50 12.74
C TYR A 317 -27.49 -12.69 12.04
N ARG A 318 -26.78 -13.79 12.38
CA ARG A 318 -25.50 -14.17 11.75
C ARG A 318 -25.60 -14.25 10.22
N LYS A 319 -26.69 -14.86 9.72
CA LYS A 319 -26.93 -14.94 8.26
C LYS A 319 -27.13 -13.57 7.62
N GLY A 320 -27.75 -12.63 8.33
CA GLY A 320 -27.91 -11.25 7.90
C GLY A 320 -26.58 -10.49 7.90
N ALA A 321 -25.83 -10.57 8.98
CA ALA A 321 -24.56 -9.91 9.17
C ALA A 321 -23.49 -10.37 8.15
N ALA A 322 -23.45 -11.66 7.81
CA ALA A 322 -22.53 -12.24 6.84
C ALA A 322 -22.66 -11.68 5.42
N ARG A 323 -23.74 -10.96 5.11
CA ARG A 323 -23.97 -10.31 3.80
C ARG A 323 -23.45 -8.88 3.72
N LYS A 324 -23.06 -8.28 4.85
CA LYS A 324 -22.60 -6.90 4.96
C LYS A 324 -21.08 -6.84 4.83
N SER A 325 -20.58 -5.80 4.15
CA SER A 325 -19.13 -5.51 4.15
C SER A 325 -18.68 -4.94 5.50
N ASP A 326 -17.37 -5.00 5.80
CA ASP A 326 -16.83 -4.40 7.03
C ASP A 326 -17.08 -2.88 7.06
N LEU A 327 -17.05 -2.22 5.88
CA LEU A 327 -17.39 -0.80 5.78
C LEU A 327 -18.87 -0.55 6.11
N ASP A 328 -19.79 -1.36 5.58
CA ASP A 328 -21.21 -1.27 5.91
C ASP A 328 -21.49 -1.52 7.39
N ARG A 329 -20.71 -2.39 8.03
CA ARG A 329 -20.85 -2.75 9.44
C ARG A 329 -20.32 -1.64 10.37
N THR A 330 -19.29 -0.93 9.95
CA THR A 330 -18.64 0.14 10.75
C THR A 330 -19.17 1.54 10.47
N ASP A 331 -20.09 1.70 9.52
CA ASP A 331 -20.69 3.00 9.19
C ASP A 331 -21.46 3.56 10.39
N LEU A 332 -20.98 4.69 10.92
CA LEU A 332 -21.60 5.37 12.08
C LEU A 332 -23.00 5.91 11.80
N ALA A 333 -23.30 6.22 10.54
CA ALA A 333 -24.62 6.75 10.13
C ALA A 333 -25.73 5.70 10.08
N LYS A 334 -25.41 4.39 10.16
CA LYS A 334 -26.39 3.32 10.11
C LYS A 334 -26.93 2.98 11.48
N GLU A 335 -28.22 2.64 11.51
CA GLU A 335 -28.90 2.17 12.70
C GLU A 335 -28.23 0.93 13.29
N LYS A 336 -27.95 0.95 14.59
CA LYS A 336 -27.32 -0.19 15.30
C LYS A 336 -28.30 -1.35 15.43
N THR A 337 -27.81 -2.56 15.17
CA THR A 337 -28.58 -3.81 15.27
C THR A 337 -27.84 -4.80 16.17
N GLY A 338 -28.57 -5.72 16.79
CA GLY A 338 -27.99 -6.78 17.64
C GLY A 338 -29.02 -7.76 18.17
N GLU A 339 -28.52 -8.90 18.65
CA GLU A 339 -29.32 -9.93 19.30
C GLU A 339 -28.66 -10.39 20.62
N PRO A 340 -29.43 -10.53 21.74
CA PRO A 340 -28.88 -11.05 22.98
C PRO A 340 -28.63 -12.55 22.88
N THR A 341 -27.51 -13.02 23.42
CA THR A 341 -27.19 -14.45 23.50
C THR A 341 -27.95 -15.21 24.58
N GLY A 342 -28.47 -14.46 25.57
CA GLY A 342 -29.08 -15.00 26.78
C GLY A 342 -28.05 -15.29 27.89
N ALA A 343 -26.77 -15.22 27.61
CA ALA A 343 -25.70 -15.36 28.59
C ALA A 343 -25.25 -13.99 29.17
N TYR A 344 -24.51 -14.06 30.27
CA TYR A 344 -23.98 -12.89 30.97
C TYR A 344 -22.46 -13.02 31.16
N ALA A 345 -21.76 -11.89 31.25
CA ALA A 345 -20.38 -11.80 31.69
C ALA A 345 -20.31 -11.12 33.07
N ILE A 346 -19.24 -11.41 33.82
CA ILE A 346 -19.00 -10.78 35.10
C ILE A 346 -17.97 -9.66 34.86
N ASN A 347 -18.35 -8.42 35.21
CA ASN A 347 -17.45 -7.28 35.15
C ASN A 347 -16.36 -7.44 36.24
N PRO A 348 -15.07 -7.51 35.89
CA PRO A 348 -14.01 -7.83 36.84
C PRO A 348 -13.77 -6.75 37.91
N VAL A 349 -14.20 -5.49 37.71
CA VAL A 349 -13.91 -4.40 38.65
C VAL A 349 -15.00 -4.21 39.73
N ASN A 350 -16.24 -4.65 39.48
CA ASN A 350 -17.35 -4.47 40.43
C ASN A 350 -18.17 -5.74 40.68
N GLY A 351 -17.91 -6.84 39.94
CA GLY A 351 -18.63 -8.12 40.06
C GLY A 351 -20.05 -8.12 39.47
N GLU A 352 -20.45 -7.08 38.79
CA GLU A 352 -21.78 -6.99 38.18
C GLU A 352 -21.95 -7.96 37.00
N ARG A 353 -23.17 -8.49 36.87
CA ARG A 353 -23.55 -9.33 35.72
C ARG A 353 -24.04 -8.44 34.59
N ILE A 354 -23.35 -8.48 33.46
CA ILE A 354 -23.69 -7.70 32.27
C ILE A 354 -24.10 -8.64 31.12
N PRO A 355 -25.18 -8.34 30.36
CA PRO A 355 -25.65 -9.23 29.30
C PRO A 355 -24.70 -9.26 28.10
N ILE A 356 -24.58 -10.42 27.45
CA ILE A 356 -23.75 -10.61 26.25
C ILE A 356 -24.65 -10.58 25.01
N TRP A 357 -24.32 -9.67 24.09
CA TRP A 357 -24.97 -9.49 22.80
C TRP A 357 -24.06 -9.89 21.65
N ILE A 358 -24.63 -10.13 20.47
CA ILE A 358 -23.89 -10.05 19.21
C ILE A 358 -24.36 -8.83 18.43
N SER A 359 -23.43 -8.18 17.76
CA SER A 359 -23.74 -7.06 16.86
C SER A 359 -22.77 -7.00 15.70
N ASP A 360 -23.26 -6.57 14.56
CA ASP A 360 -22.47 -6.48 13.34
C ASP A 360 -21.47 -5.30 13.29
N TYR A 361 -21.61 -4.31 14.19
CA TYR A 361 -20.61 -3.24 14.30
C TYR A 361 -19.31 -3.70 14.99
N VAL A 362 -19.29 -4.88 15.62
CA VAL A 362 -18.07 -5.51 16.13
C VAL A 362 -17.51 -6.47 15.08
N LEU A 363 -16.24 -6.27 14.72
CA LEU A 363 -15.57 -7.08 13.71
C LEU A 363 -14.70 -8.15 14.37
N ILE A 364 -14.80 -9.39 13.92
CA ILE A 364 -13.91 -10.48 14.39
C ILE A 364 -12.44 -10.22 14.02
N SER A 365 -12.20 -9.44 12.97
CA SER A 365 -10.87 -9.07 12.50
C SER A 365 -10.21 -7.95 13.30
N TYR A 366 -10.92 -7.31 14.25
CA TYR A 366 -10.38 -6.22 15.06
C TYR A 366 -10.30 -6.59 16.55
N GLY A 367 -9.12 -6.43 17.15
CA GLY A 367 -8.87 -6.80 18.54
C GLY A 367 -9.14 -8.29 18.77
N THR A 368 -9.97 -8.57 19.73
CA THR A 368 -10.37 -9.94 20.11
C THR A 368 -11.69 -10.40 19.48
N GLY A 369 -12.33 -9.56 18.64
CA GLY A 369 -13.69 -9.81 18.17
C GLY A 369 -14.78 -9.62 19.26
N ALA A 370 -14.40 -9.00 20.38
CA ALA A 370 -15.28 -8.70 21.51
C ALA A 370 -15.01 -7.29 22.04
N ILE A 371 -16.02 -6.61 22.52
CA ILE A 371 -15.90 -5.33 23.20
C ILE A 371 -16.69 -5.32 24.50
N MET A 372 -16.22 -4.61 25.50
CA MET A 372 -17.03 -4.09 26.58
C MET A 372 -17.72 -2.82 26.11
N ALA A 373 -19.00 -2.70 26.33
CA ALA A 373 -19.73 -1.51 25.92
C ALA A 373 -19.91 -0.54 27.10
N VAL A 374 -19.54 0.73 26.84
CA VAL A 374 -19.54 1.81 27.82
C VAL A 374 -20.43 2.98 27.35
N PRO A 375 -21.76 2.85 27.41
CA PRO A 375 -22.68 3.75 26.72
C PRO A 375 -22.55 5.24 27.08
N ALA A 376 -22.10 5.58 28.27
CA ALA A 376 -21.90 6.98 28.65
C ALA A 376 -20.67 7.60 28.00
N HIS A 377 -19.76 6.79 27.37
CA HIS A 377 -18.43 7.20 26.91
C HIS A 377 -18.02 6.71 25.51
N ASP A 378 -18.96 6.10 24.76
CA ASP A 378 -18.81 5.73 23.36
C ASP A 378 -20.14 5.97 22.62
N ASP A 379 -20.11 6.73 21.52
CA ASP A 379 -21.32 7.12 20.77
C ASP A 379 -22.08 5.92 20.20
N ARG A 380 -21.37 4.88 19.73
CA ARG A 380 -21.99 3.66 19.19
C ARG A 380 -22.69 2.86 20.28
N ASP A 381 -22.06 2.79 21.45
CA ASP A 381 -22.62 2.11 22.61
C ASP A 381 -23.81 2.87 23.17
N TRP A 382 -23.76 4.22 23.15
CA TRP A 382 -24.88 5.08 23.53
C TRP A 382 -26.11 4.83 22.64
N GLU A 383 -25.94 4.86 21.33
CA GLU A 383 -27.02 4.60 20.37
C GLU A 383 -27.62 3.20 20.56
N PHE A 384 -26.75 2.19 20.72
CA PHE A 384 -27.18 0.82 20.96
C PHE A 384 -27.93 0.67 22.29
N ALA A 385 -27.38 1.19 23.38
CA ALA A 385 -27.99 1.13 24.70
C ALA A 385 -29.35 1.84 24.74
N THR A 386 -29.44 3.01 24.10
CA THR A 386 -30.70 3.76 23.98
C THR A 386 -31.75 2.96 23.22
N LYS A 387 -31.38 2.35 22.09
CA LYS A 387 -32.29 1.53 21.28
C LYS A 387 -32.81 0.31 22.00
N PHE A 388 -31.95 -0.40 22.72
CA PHE A 388 -32.28 -1.65 23.40
C PHE A 388 -32.63 -1.46 24.89
N ASN A 389 -32.75 -0.21 25.34
CA ASN A 389 -33.09 0.16 26.71
C ASN A 389 -32.16 -0.49 27.75
N LEU A 390 -30.83 -0.42 27.48
CA LEU A 390 -29.78 -0.91 28.37
C LEU A 390 -29.32 0.19 29.31
N PRO A 391 -28.75 -0.12 30.50
CA PRO A 391 -28.26 0.86 31.45
C PRO A 391 -27.15 1.72 30.87
N ILE A 392 -27.16 3.02 31.19
CA ILE A 392 -26.13 4.01 30.85
C ILE A 392 -25.60 4.58 32.15
N ILE A 393 -24.30 4.35 32.44
CA ILE A 393 -23.67 4.74 33.71
C ILE A 393 -22.51 5.68 33.41
N GLU A 394 -22.61 6.94 33.87
CA GLU A 394 -21.52 7.91 33.80
C GLU A 394 -20.40 7.52 34.77
N VAL A 395 -19.17 7.35 34.25
CA VAL A 395 -17.97 7.08 35.05
C VAL A 395 -16.80 8.04 34.78
N VAL A 396 -16.94 8.89 33.76
CA VAL A 396 -16.04 10.01 33.50
C VAL A 396 -16.87 11.29 33.39
N ARG A 397 -16.69 12.22 34.33
CA ARG A 397 -17.41 13.50 34.35
C ARG A 397 -16.67 14.51 33.50
N PRO A 398 -17.34 15.16 32.51
CA PRO A 398 -16.77 16.25 31.75
C PRO A 398 -16.49 17.50 32.64
N PRO A 399 -15.54 18.35 32.25
CA PRO A 399 -15.25 19.60 32.97
C PRO A 399 -16.43 20.60 32.93
N HIS A 400 -17.31 20.48 31.95
CA HIS A 400 -18.54 21.27 31.80
C HIS A 400 -19.71 20.33 31.48
N PRO A 401 -20.92 20.60 31.97
CA PRO A 401 -22.09 19.79 31.65
C PRO A 401 -22.31 19.71 30.14
N ILE A 402 -22.59 18.49 29.66
CA ILE A 402 -22.96 18.21 28.27
C ILE A 402 -24.23 17.35 28.23
N ASP A 403 -24.97 17.43 27.15
CA ASP A 403 -26.10 16.52 26.88
C ASP A 403 -25.59 15.31 26.07
N GLY A 404 -25.92 14.08 26.53
CA GLY A 404 -25.58 12.85 25.82
C GLY A 404 -24.27 12.20 26.25
N CYS A 405 -23.61 11.51 25.31
CA CYS A 405 -22.38 10.76 25.52
C CYS A 405 -21.15 11.67 25.65
N PHE A 406 -20.26 11.36 26.58
CA PHE A 406 -18.98 12.05 26.75
C PHE A 406 -17.80 11.14 26.45
N THR A 407 -17.12 11.38 25.36
CA THR A 407 -15.98 10.57 24.90
C THR A 407 -14.60 11.12 25.29
N GLY A 408 -14.55 12.32 25.90
CA GLY A 408 -13.33 13.02 26.26
C GLY A 408 -12.70 12.58 27.58
N ASP A 409 -11.64 13.28 27.97
CA ASP A 409 -10.99 13.12 29.27
C ASP A 409 -11.67 14.00 30.32
N GLY A 410 -11.76 13.49 31.55
CA GLY A 410 -12.44 14.17 32.65
C GLY A 410 -12.02 13.63 34.01
N THR A 411 -12.95 13.70 34.96
CA THR A 411 -12.73 13.20 36.34
C THR A 411 -13.55 11.94 36.57
N ALA A 412 -12.94 10.89 37.11
CA ALA A 412 -13.59 9.62 37.41
C ALA A 412 -14.72 9.82 38.44
N VAL A 413 -15.89 9.26 38.19
CA VAL A 413 -17.04 9.19 39.08
C VAL A 413 -17.61 7.80 39.09
N ASN A 414 -18.33 7.37 40.11
CA ASN A 414 -18.95 6.05 40.22
C ASN A 414 -17.95 4.88 39.99
N SER A 415 -16.68 5.09 40.31
CA SER A 415 -15.58 4.15 40.00
C SER A 415 -14.86 3.65 41.27
N GLY A 416 -15.58 3.43 42.35
CA GLY A 416 -15.03 2.93 43.61
C GLY A 416 -13.91 3.82 44.16
N GLU A 417 -12.80 3.22 44.51
CA GLU A 417 -11.62 3.90 45.05
C GLU A 417 -10.92 4.84 44.05
N TYR A 418 -11.19 4.71 42.75
CA TYR A 418 -10.65 5.55 41.68
C TYR A 418 -11.47 6.85 41.46
N THR A 419 -12.60 7.00 42.13
CA THR A 419 -13.43 8.21 42.02
C THR A 419 -12.65 9.45 42.42
N GLY A 420 -12.69 10.50 41.59
CA GLY A 420 -11.95 11.75 41.76
C GLY A 420 -10.63 11.81 40.99
N LEU A 421 -10.14 10.72 40.42
CA LEU A 421 -8.91 10.74 39.63
C LEU A 421 -9.13 11.35 38.23
N PRO A 422 -8.12 12.04 37.67
CA PRO A 422 -8.09 12.39 36.25
C PRO A 422 -8.01 11.13 35.38
N THR A 423 -8.56 11.19 34.16
CA THR A 423 -8.61 10.07 33.21
C THR A 423 -7.26 9.37 33.03
N GLU A 424 -6.18 10.10 32.76
CA GLU A 424 -4.86 9.52 32.49
C GLU A 424 -4.27 8.78 33.70
N GLU A 425 -4.44 9.33 34.90
CA GLU A 425 -4.00 8.68 36.12
C GLU A 425 -4.83 7.42 36.40
N PHE A 426 -6.14 7.48 36.15
CA PHE A 426 -7.01 6.33 36.33
C PHE A 426 -6.67 5.21 35.37
N LYS A 427 -6.44 5.49 34.09
CA LYS A 427 -5.98 4.49 33.10
C LYS A 427 -4.76 3.72 33.57
N LEU A 428 -3.76 4.40 34.13
CA LEU A 428 -2.56 3.76 34.66
C LEU A 428 -2.87 2.87 35.84
N ARG A 429 -3.54 3.39 36.88
CA ARG A 429 -3.81 2.67 38.11
C ARG A 429 -4.72 1.46 37.90
N ILE A 430 -5.75 1.58 37.09
CA ILE A 430 -6.66 0.44 36.82
C ILE A 430 -5.96 -0.64 36.00
N THR A 431 -5.06 -0.27 35.07
CA THR A 431 -4.27 -1.25 34.31
C THR A 431 -3.31 -2.02 35.23
N GLU A 432 -2.59 -1.31 36.13
CA GLU A 432 -1.72 -1.95 37.14
C GLU A 432 -2.52 -2.88 38.08
N TRP A 433 -3.72 -2.46 38.47
CA TRP A 433 -4.59 -3.30 39.27
C TRP A 433 -5.01 -4.57 38.52
N LEU A 434 -5.45 -4.44 37.27
CA LEU A 434 -5.81 -5.60 36.43
C LEU A 434 -4.65 -6.59 36.30
N GLU A 435 -3.43 -6.08 36.10
CA GLU A 435 -2.23 -6.93 36.04
C GLU A 435 -1.96 -7.65 37.36
N SER A 436 -2.07 -6.92 38.48
CA SER A 436 -1.86 -7.49 39.82
C SER A 436 -2.85 -8.60 40.19
N GLN A 437 -4.08 -8.52 39.65
CA GLN A 437 -5.14 -9.52 39.86
C GLN A 437 -5.10 -10.65 38.82
N GLY A 438 -4.26 -10.58 37.78
CA GLY A 438 -4.27 -11.51 36.66
C GLY A 438 -5.54 -11.47 35.80
N LEU A 439 -6.23 -10.33 35.81
CA LEU A 439 -7.49 -10.08 35.10
C LEU A 439 -7.31 -9.28 33.81
N GLY A 440 -6.08 -8.94 33.48
CA GLY A 440 -5.74 -8.17 32.29
C GLY A 440 -4.25 -7.78 32.26
N LYS A 441 -3.87 -7.06 31.22
CA LYS A 441 -2.51 -6.53 31.06
C LYS A 441 -2.51 -5.34 30.13
N ARG A 442 -1.49 -4.49 30.24
CA ARG A 442 -1.21 -3.47 29.24
C ARG A 442 -1.00 -4.12 27.87
N ALA A 443 -1.59 -3.55 26.85
CA ALA A 443 -1.50 -4.06 25.48
C ALA A 443 -1.40 -2.93 24.46
N VAL A 444 -0.76 -3.25 23.35
CA VAL A 444 -0.69 -2.39 22.17
C VAL A 444 -1.33 -3.13 21.01
N ASN A 445 -2.28 -2.51 20.36
CA ASN A 445 -2.94 -3.02 19.16
C ASN A 445 -2.74 -2.11 17.97
N TYR A 446 -2.85 -2.66 16.78
CA TYR A 446 -2.74 -1.95 15.51
C TYR A 446 -3.98 -2.20 14.65
N LYS A 447 -4.41 -1.19 13.93
CA LYS A 447 -5.47 -1.32 12.91
C LYS A 447 -5.01 -2.09 11.68
N LEU A 448 -3.74 -1.88 11.28
CA LEU A 448 -3.14 -2.52 10.11
C LEU A 448 -3.26 -4.04 10.23
N ARG A 449 -3.72 -4.68 9.17
CA ARG A 449 -3.81 -6.14 9.03
C ARG A 449 -2.71 -6.64 8.12
N ASP A 450 -2.43 -7.95 8.21
CA ASP A 450 -1.52 -8.60 7.29
C ASP A 450 -1.98 -8.37 5.85
N TRP A 451 -1.02 -8.20 4.97
CA TRP A 451 -1.27 -7.84 3.58
C TRP A 451 -1.79 -9.03 2.79
N LEU A 452 -2.99 -8.92 2.24
CA LEU A 452 -3.58 -9.89 1.32
C LEU A 452 -2.81 -9.85 0.00
N PHE A 453 -2.00 -10.89 -0.22
CA PHE A 453 -0.93 -10.86 -1.21
C PHE A 453 -1.22 -11.68 -2.48
N SER A 454 -2.32 -12.40 -2.57
CA SER A 454 -2.68 -13.17 -3.77
C SER A 454 -3.82 -12.55 -4.56
N ARG A 455 -3.79 -12.78 -5.89
CA ARG A 455 -4.83 -12.38 -6.84
C ARG A 455 -5.20 -13.54 -7.75
N GLN A 456 -6.48 -13.67 -8.05
CA GLN A 456 -7.03 -14.68 -8.97
C GLN A 456 -6.95 -14.15 -10.41
N ARG A 457 -5.71 -13.94 -10.89
CA ARG A 457 -5.40 -13.34 -12.19
C ARG A 457 -4.42 -14.20 -12.95
N TYR A 458 -4.41 -14.03 -14.27
CA TYR A 458 -3.37 -14.56 -15.14
C TYR A 458 -2.17 -13.61 -15.21
N TRP A 459 -2.42 -12.31 -15.43
CA TRP A 459 -1.37 -11.33 -15.69
C TRP A 459 -0.83 -10.72 -14.37
N GLY A 460 0.10 -11.43 -13.77
CA GLY A 460 0.79 -11.11 -12.52
C GLY A 460 1.96 -12.06 -12.30
N GLU A 461 2.84 -11.76 -11.36
CA GLU A 461 3.99 -12.62 -11.02
C GLU A 461 3.51 -13.94 -10.42
N PRO A 462 3.91 -15.12 -10.98
CA PRO A 462 3.58 -16.41 -10.39
C PRO A 462 4.26 -16.62 -9.03
N PHE A 463 3.57 -17.28 -8.12
CA PHE A 463 4.16 -17.73 -6.86
C PHE A 463 5.12 -18.89 -7.08
N PRO A 464 6.37 -18.80 -6.60
CA PRO A 464 7.37 -19.86 -6.78
C PRO A 464 7.22 -20.98 -5.73
N VAL A 465 6.02 -21.55 -5.64
CA VAL A 465 5.69 -22.61 -4.68
C VAL A 465 4.85 -23.72 -5.32
N VAL A 466 4.98 -24.90 -4.77
CA VAL A 466 4.23 -26.11 -5.17
C VAL A 466 3.57 -26.70 -3.93
N ARG A 467 2.30 -27.03 -4.02
CA ARG A 467 1.59 -27.79 -2.99
C ARG A 467 1.70 -29.27 -3.32
N ALA A 468 2.41 -30.00 -2.47
CA ALA A 468 2.52 -31.46 -2.57
C ALA A 468 1.18 -32.15 -2.23
N GLU A 469 1.04 -33.41 -2.65
CA GLU A 469 -0.15 -34.25 -2.44
C GLU A 469 -0.49 -34.49 -0.96
N ASP A 470 0.51 -34.38 -0.06
CA ASP A 470 0.34 -34.45 1.41
C ASP A 470 -0.05 -33.10 2.05
N GLY A 471 -0.26 -32.06 1.24
CA GLY A 471 -0.65 -30.73 1.66
C GLY A 471 0.52 -29.81 2.03
N GLU A 472 1.77 -30.28 1.98
CA GLU A 472 2.94 -29.43 2.21
C GLU A 472 3.09 -28.39 1.10
N VAL A 473 3.42 -27.15 1.50
CA VAL A 473 3.81 -26.10 0.56
C VAL A 473 5.34 -26.10 0.45
N VAL A 474 5.84 -26.42 -0.72
CA VAL A 474 7.27 -26.53 -1.04
C VAL A 474 7.69 -25.33 -1.88
N ALA A 475 8.66 -24.56 -1.41
CA ALA A 475 9.28 -23.49 -2.19
C ALA A 475 10.13 -24.05 -3.32
N LEU A 476 10.11 -23.40 -4.49
CA LEU A 476 11.05 -23.70 -5.56
C LEU A 476 12.48 -23.31 -5.15
N GLY A 477 13.47 -24.02 -5.68
CA GLY A 477 14.86 -23.61 -5.56
C GLY A 477 15.16 -22.30 -6.30
N GLU A 478 16.11 -21.52 -5.81
CA GLU A 478 16.50 -20.26 -6.48
C GLU A 478 16.99 -20.48 -7.92
N SER A 479 17.56 -21.66 -8.22
CA SER A 479 17.99 -22.04 -9.56
C SER A 479 16.83 -22.37 -10.52
N GLU A 480 15.62 -22.56 -10.00
CA GLU A 480 14.41 -22.81 -10.78
C GLU A 480 13.68 -21.51 -11.18
N LEU A 481 14.18 -20.37 -10.69
CA LEU A 481 13.64 -19.05 -11.03
C LEU A 481 14.25 -18.50 -12.32
N PRO A 482 13.48 -17.78 -13.15
CA PRO A 482 12.09 -17.41 -12.96
C PRO A 482 11.11 -18.54 -13.27
N LEU A 483 10.09 -18.71 -12.43
CA LEU A 483 8.89 -19.45 -12.83
C LEU A 483 8.07 -18.57 -13.75
N THR A 484 8.02 -18.91 -15.03
CA THR A 484 7.33 -18.12 -16.06
C THR A 484 5.86 -18.46 -16.18
N LEU A 485 5.05 -17.49 -16.62
CA LEU A 485 3.64 -17.72 -16.97
C LEU A 485 3.54 -18.64 -18.18
N PRO A 486 2.64 -19.65 -18.15
CA PRO A 486 2.34 -20.46 -19.33
C PRO A 486 1.46 -19.68 -20.31
N GLU A 487 1.49 -20.02 -21.58
CA GLU A 487 0.46 -19.58 -22.51
C GLU A 487 -0.86 -20.28 -22.20
N VAL A 488 -1.96 -19.51 -22.20
CA VAL A 488 -3.32 -20.01 -22.02
C VAL A 488 -4.23 -19.50 -23.16
N GLU A 489 -5.17 -20.32 -23.57
CA GLU A 489 -6.11 -19.96 -24.64
C GLU A 489 -7.22 -19.00 -24.17
N ASP A 490 -7.54 -19.00 -22.88
CA ASP A 490 -8.63 -18.23 -22.29
C ASP A 490 -8.21 -17.59 -20.97
N TYR A 491 -8.23 -16.26 -20.94
CA TYR A 491 -7.91 -15.42 -19.76
C TYR A 491 -9.12 -15.18 -18.86
N LYS A 492 -10.31 -15.66 -19.25
CA LYS A 492 -11.53 -15.44 -18.45
C LYS A 492 -11.45 -16.20 -17.13
N PRO A 493 -11.79 -15.54 -16.03
CA PRO A 493 -11.92 -16.22 -14.74
C PRO A 493 -12.90 -17.39 -14.84
N ALA A 494 -12.59 -18.49 -14.16
CA ALA A 494 -13.57 -19.52 -13.93
C ALA A 494 -14.61 -18.96 -12.93
N GLY A 495 -15.89 -19.00 -13.23
CA GLY A 495 -16.95 -18.47 -12.35
C GLY A 495 -17.01 -19.09 -10.94
N THR A 496 -16.19 -20.13 -10.69
CA THR A 496 -16.01 -20.83 -9.40
C THR A 496 -15.14 -20.05 -8.40
N GLY A 497 -14.32 -19.09 -8.87
CA GLY A 497 -13.30 -18.41 -8.09
C GLY A 497 -11.87 -18.96 -8.33
N GLU A 498 -11.73 -20.00 -9.12
CA GLU A 498 -10.42 -20.50 -9.53
C GLU A 498 -9.76 -19.52 -10.51
N PRO A 499 -8.45 -19.25 -10.36
CA PRO A 499 -7.71 -18.37 -11.25
C PRO A 499 -7.63 -18.93 -12.68
N PRO A 500 -7.44 -18.08 -13.70
CA PRO A 500 -7.27 -18.54 -15.08
C PRO A 500 -6.10 -19.52 -15.27
N LEU A 501 -5.02 -19.39 -14.49
CA LEU A 501 -3.87 -20.30 -14.49
C LEU A 501 -4.24 -21.75 -14.15
N SER A 502 -5.32 -21.99 -13.41
CA SER A 502 -5.78 -23.35 -13.08
C SER A 502 -6.17 -24.17 -14.30
N LYS A 503 -6.35 -23.53 -15.47
CA LYS A 503 -6.65 -24.18 -16.74
C LYS A 503 -5.41 -24.72 -17.49
N ALA A 504 -4.21 -24.37 -17.02
CA ALA A 504 -2.93 -24.79 -17.63
C ALA A 504 -2.43 -26.11 -17.01
N ASP A 505 -3.13 -27.20 -17.24
CA ASP A 505 -2.92 -28.49 -16.55
C ASP A 505 -1.45 -28.96 -16.58
N GLU A 506 -0.75 -28.83 -17.71
CA GLU A 506 0.66 -29.24 -17.86
C GLU A 506 1.60 -28.35 -17.02
N TRP A 507 1.25 -27.08 -16.85
CA TRP A 507 2.02 -26.17 -16.03
C TRP A 507 1.71 -26.35 -14.53
N VAL A 508 0.44 -26.61 -14.20
CA VAL A 508 -0.02 -26.75 -12.80
C VAL A 508 0.53 -28.04 -12.18
N ASN A 509 0.42 -29.18 -12.89
CA ASN A 509 0.76 -30.48 -12.32
C ASN A 509 2.25 -30.79 -12.52
N VAL A 510 2.95 -30.99 -11.41
CA VAL A 510 4.40 -31.21 -11.41
C VAL A 510 4.79 -32.37 -10.51
N THR A 511 5.98 -32.92 -10.76
CA THR A 511 6.62 -33.86 -9.84
C THR A 511 7.77 -33.14 -9.14
N LEU A 512 7.75 -33.16 -7.81
CA LEU A 512 8.81 -32.60 -7.00
C LEU A 512 10.12 -33.42 -7.11
N PRO A 513 11.28 -32.83 -6.78
CA PRO A 513 12.56 -33.54 -6.83
C PRO A 513 12.62 -34.81 -5.96
N ASP A 514 11.80 -34.88 -4.91
CA ASP A 514 11.67 -36.05 -4.02
C ASP A 514 10.71 -37.13 -4.55
N GLY A 515 10.13 -36.91 -5.74
CA GLY A 515 9.22 -37.85 -6.43
C GLY A 515 7.74 -37.69 -6.08
N ARG A 516 7.37 -36.85 -5.12
CA ARG A 516 5.97 -36.54 -4.80
C ARG A 516 5.30 -35.78 -5.94
N ARG A 517 4.01 -36.02 -6.14
CA ARG A 517 3.18 -35.18 -7.04
C ARG A 517 2.84 -33.89 -6.32
N GLY A 518 2.69 -32.82 -7.08
CA GLY A 518 2.31 -31.53 -6.57
C GLY A 518 1.62 -30.66 -7.60
N MET A 519 1.02 -29.59 -7.13
CA MET A 519 0.36 -28.57 -7.94
C MET A 519 0.99 -27.22 -7.68
N ARG A 520 1.41 -26.51 -8.72
CA ARG A 520 1.85 -25.11 -8.60
C ARG A 520 0.72 -24.23 -8.11
N GLU A 521 1.06 -23.19 -7.39
CA GLU A 521 0.10 -22.16 -7.03
C GLU A 521 -0.43 -21.46 -8.28
N THR A 522 -1.75 -21.33 -8.39
CA THR A 522 -2.42 -20.78 -9.57
C THR A 522 -2.85 -19.33 -9.41
N ASN A 523 -2.80 -18.78 -8.19
CA ASN A 523 -2.90 -17.35 -7.94
C ASN A 523 -1.62 -16.65 -8.41
N THR A 524 -1.70 -15.34 -8.64
CA THR A 524 -0.54 -14.48 -8.88
C THR A 524 -0.37 -13.46 -7.75
N MET A 525 0.84 -12.92 -7.64
CA MET A 525 1.11 -11.81 -6.72
C MET A 525 0.37 -10.55 -7.17
N PRO A 526 0.09 -9.59 -6.27
CA PRO A 526 -0.49 -8.30 -6.66
C PRO A 526 0.53 -7.49 -7.47
N GLN A 527 0.06 -6.57 -8.31
CA GLN A 527 0.90 -5.62 -9.06
C GLN A 527 1.93 -4.91 -8.16
N TRP A 528 1.55 -4.60 -6.91
CA TRP A 528 2.43 -3.98 -5.93
C TRP A 528 3.70 -4.80 -5.60
N ALA A 529 3.71 -6.11 -5.84
CA ALA A 529 4.88 -6.95 -5.58
C ALA A 529 6.10 -6.48 -6.40
N GLY A 530 5.92 -6.32 -7.70
CA GLY A 530 6.97 -5.80 -8.59
C GLY A 530 7.37 -4.37 -8.24
N SER A 531 6.42 -3.51 -7.90
CA SER A 531 6.70 -2.11 -7.59
C SER A 531 7.28 -1.86 -6.18
N CYS A 532 7.29 -2.86 -5.29
CA CYS A 532 7.86 -2.70 -3.95
C CYS A 532 9.39 -2.54 -3.91
N TRP A 533 10.13 -2.91 -4.95
CA TRP A 533 11.57 -2.99 -4.90
C TRP A 533 12.30 -2.45 -6.14
N TYR A 534 11.61 -1.90 -7.12
CA TYR A 534 12.16 -1.45 -8.41
C TYR A 534 13.30 -0.43 -8.26
N TYR A 535 13.26 0.42 -7.24
CA TYR A 535 14.34 1.37 -6.92
C TYR A 535 15.67 0.66 -6.61
N LEU A 536 15.63 -0.57 -6.11
CA LEU A 536 16.83 -1.40 -5.93
C LEU A 536 17.30 -1.97 -7.26
N ARG A 537 16.38 -2.41 -8.12
CA ARG A 537 16.73 -2.97 -9.42
C ARG A 537 17.36 -1.95 -10.35
N TYR A 538 16.93 -0.71 -10.31
CA TYR A 538 17.53 0.38 -11.10
C TYR A 538 19.02 0.58 -10.86
N MET A 539 19.54 0.22 -9.70
CA MET A 539 20.97 0.30 -9.42
C MET A 539 21.78 -0.71 -10.23
N ASP A 540 21.17 -1.85 -10.59
CA ASP A 540 21.87 -2.97 -11.24
C ASP A 540 20.93 -3.81 -12.13
N PRO A 541 20.29 -3.21 -13.15
CA PRO A 541 19.19 -3.85 -13.89
C PRO A 541 19.61 -5.07 -14.71
N GLU A 542 20.88 -5.14 -15.15
CA GLU A 542 21.39 -6.22 -15.99
C GLU A 542 22.01 -7.38 -15.19
N ASN A 543 22.04 -7.32 -13.87
CA ASN A 543 22.62 -8.35 -13.02
C ASN A 543 21.79 -9.63 -13.07
N ALA A 544 22.34 -10.68 -13.67
CA ALA A 544 21.68 -11.99 -13.78
C ALA A 544 21.87 -12.88 -12.53
N GLU A 545 22.89 -12.57 -11.72
CA GLU A 545 23.32 -13.43 -10.58
C GLU A 545 22.68 -12.99 -9.25
N ALA A 546 22.31 -11.70 -9.13
CA ALA A 546 21.71 -11.14 -7.95
C ALA A 546 20.64 -10.09 -8.29
N ALA A 547 19.71 -9.83 -7.37
CA ALA A 547 18.72 -8.76 -7.52
C ALA A 547 19.42 -7.40 -7.72
N PHE A 548 20.54 -7.22 -7.05
CA PHE A 548 21.48 -6.10 -7.17
C PHE A 548 22.82 -6.47 -6.49
N ALA A 549 23.92 -5.89 -6.94
CA ALA A 549 25.22 -6.04 -6.30
C ALA A 549 25.30 -5.23 -5.01
N LYS A 550 25.87 -5.80 -3.94
CA LYS A 550 25.99 -5.12 -2.63
C LYS A 550 26.75 -3.80 -2.71
N ALA A 551 27.83 -3.75 -3.47
CA ALA A 551 28.61 -2.52 -3.66
C ALA A 551 27.82 -1.38 -4.32
N LYS A 552 26.87 -1.72 -5.23
CA LYS A 552 26.00 -0.72 -5.85
C LYS A 552 24.92 -0.25 -4.88
N GLU A 553 24.40 -1.14 -4.06
CA GLU A 553 23.48 -0.79 -2.98
C GLU A 553 24.12 0.18 -1.99
N GLU A 554 25.32 -0.14 -1.49
CA GLU A 554 26.07 0.70 -0.56
C GLU A 554 26.40 2.08 -1.13
N TYR A 555 26.61 2.16 -2.45
CA TYR A 555 26.87 3.43 -3.12
C TYR A 555 25.62 4.28 -3.31
N TRP A 556 24.50 3.69 -3.80
CA TRP A 556 23.32 4.43 -4.22
C TRP A 556 22.27 4.65 -3.13
N MET A 557 22.09 3.69 -2.18
CA MET A 557 21.04 3.81 -1.17
C MET A 557 21.41 4.77 -0.02
N PRO A 558 20.40 5.39 0.61
CA PRO A 558 19.00 5.43 0.22
C PRO A 558 18.74 6.35 -0.98
N VAL A 559 17.56 6.29 -1.59
CA VAL A 559 17.10 7.26 -2.58
C VAL A 559 17.07 8.64 -1.95
N ASP A 560 17.74 9.63 -2.57
CA ASP A 560 17.87 10.97 -1.98
C ASP A 560 16.60 11.81 -2.16
N LEU A 561 15.92 11.67 -3.30
CA LEU A 561 14.69 12.39 -3.60
C LEU A 561 13.73 11.47 -4.36
N TYR A 562 12.53 11.35 -3.86
CA TYR A 562 11.42 10.61 -4.48
C TYR A 562 10.25 11.55 -4.75
N ILE A 563 9.77 11.59 -5.99
CA ILE A 563 8.62 12.43 -6.40
C ILE A 563 7.49 11.53 -6.88
N GLY A 564 6.27 11.76 -6.37
CA GLY A 564 5.10 10.98 -6.79
C GLY A 564 3.82 11.33 -6.06
N GLY A 565 2.72 10.67 -6.46
CA GLY A 565 1.38 10.97 -5.97
C GLY A 565 1.15 10.65 -4.49
N ALA A 566 0.39 11.49 -3.81
CA ALA A 566 0.02 11.31 -2.40
C ALA A 566 -0.89 10.09 -2.17
N GLU A 567 -1.60 9.61 -3.20
CA GLU A 567 -2.47 8.42 -3.17
C GLU A 567 -1.70 7.15 -2.80
N HIS A 568 -0.39 7.13 -3.04
CA HIS A 568 0.47 6.00 -2.70
C HIS A 568 0.94 5.95 -1.25
N ALA A 569 0.52 6.91 -0.41
CA ALA A 569 0.94 7.01 1.00
C ALA A 569 0.78 5.71 1.79
N VAL A 570 -0.38 5.08 1.70
CA VAL A 570 -0.73 3.83 2.43
C VAL A 570 -0.75 2.59 1.53
N LEU A 571 -0.30 2.72 0.29
CA LEU A 571 -0.15 1.66 -0.71
C LEU A 571 1.34 1.38 -0.97
N HIS A 572 1.84 1.79 -2.14
CA HIS A 572 3.21 1.57 -2.57
C HIS A 572 4.25 2.00 -1.52
N LEU A 573 4.13 3.21 -0.94
CA LEU A 573 5.11 3.70 0.04
C LEU A 573 5.16 2.86 1.31
N LEU A 574 4.03 2.37 1.79
CA LEU A 574 3.97 1.51 2.97
C LEU A 574 4.55 0.11 2.67
N TYR A 575 4.14 -0.49 1.53
CA TYR A 575 4.56 -1.83 1.15
C TYR A 575 6.05 -1.88 0.78
N SER A 576 6.59 -0.88 0.08
CA SER A 576 8.02 -0.81 -0.24
C SER A 576 8.89 -0.67 1.01
N ARG A 577 8.46 0.12 2.02
CA ARG A 577 9.14 0.21 3.32
C ARG A 577 9.15 -1.14 4.05
N PHE A 578 8.05 -1.88 4.01
CA PHE A 578 7.96 -3.21 4.59
C PHE A 578 8.93 -4.20 3.92
N TRP A 579 8.95 -4.25 2.60
CA TRP A 579 9.86 -5.10 1.83
C TRP A 579 11.32 -4.74 2.08
N HIS A 580 11.61 -3.45 2.13
CA HIS A 580 12.94 -2.93 2.44
C HIS A 580 13.41 -3.36 3.83
N LYS A 581 12.55 -3.28 4.84
CA LYS A 581 12.87 -3.71 6.21
C LYS A 581 13.17 -5.20 6.31
N LEU A 582 12.44 -6.05 5.58
CA LEU A 582 12.77 -7.47 5.48
C LEU A 582 14.17 -7.69 4.91
N LEU A 583 14.48 -7.06 3.78
CA LEU A 583 15.78 -7.21 3.13
C LEU A 583 16.92 -6.64 4.00
N TYR A 584 16.67 -5.57 4.74
CA TYR A 584 17.59 -5.04 5.73
C TYR A 584 17.85 -6.05 6.86
N ASP A 585 16.80 -6.64 7.43
CA ASP A 585 16.90 -7.61 8.51
C ASP A 585 17.72 -8.85 8.11
N LEU A 586 17.59 -9.25 6.85
CA LEU A 586 18.33 -10.39 6.29
C LEU A 586 19.74 -10.01 5.78
N GLY A 587 20.16 -8.75 5.94
CA GLY A 587 21.52 -8.28 5.62
C GLY A 587 21.77 -7.92 4.15
N TYR A 588 20.73 -7.90 3.30
CA TYR A 588 20.86 -7.50 1.90
C TYR A 588 21.02 -5.99 1.72
N LEU A 589 20.46 -5.19 2.62
CA LEU A 589 20.47 -3.73 2.56
C LEU A 589 21.22 -3.12 3.76
N GLY A 590 21.84 -1.96 3.54
CA GLY A 590 22.55 -1.19 4.56
C GLY A 590 21.68 -0.11 5.23
N THR A 591 20.50 0.18 4.69
CA THR A 591 19.59 1.24 5.18
C THR A 591 18.25 0.67 5.63
N GLN A 592 17.63 1.27 6.67
CA GLN A 592 16.33 0.82 7.19
C GLN A 592 15.14 1.41 6.44
N GLU A 593 15.34 2.56 5.79
CA GLU A 593 14.31 3.24 5.00
C GLU A 593 14.79 3.43 3.55
N PRO A 594 13.91 3.20 2.56
CA PRO A 594 14.29 3.28 1.15
C PRO A 594 14.44 4.71 0.63
N PHE A 595 13.61 5.65 1.11
CA PHE A 595 13.45 6.99 0.54
C PHE A 595 13.69 8.05 1.60
N LYS A 596 14.75 8.86 1.41
CA LYS A 596 15.14 9.90 2.36
C LYS A 596 14.18 11.08 2.36
N LYS A 597 13.93 11.64 1.17
CA LYS A 597 13.03 12.77 0.97
C LYS A 597 11.92 12.44 0.00
N LEU A 598 10.68 12.76 0.37
CA LEU A 598 9.50 12.62 -0.48
C LEU A 598 8.91 13.99 -0.78
N ILE A 599 8.55 14.21 -2.03
CA ILE A 599 7.75 15.36 -2.47
C ILE A 599 6.53 14.82 -3.22
N ASN A 600 5.34 15.22 -2.80
CA ASN A 600 4.12 14.85 -3.50
C ASN A 600 3.77 15.89 -4.54
N GLN A 601 3.39 15.43 -5.72
CA GLN A 601 2.77 16.28 -6.72
C GLN A 601 1.27 16.37 -6.49
N GLY A 602 0.71 17.55 -6.80
CA GLY A 602 -0.72 17.79 -6.82
C GLY A 602 -1.36 17.18 -8.07
N MET A 603 -2.68 17.23 -8.14
CA MET A 603 -3.41 16.75 -9.31
C MET A 603 -3.56 17.86 -10.35
N ILE A 604 -3.21 17.60 -11.61
CA ILE A 604 -3.55 18.48 -12.73
C ILE A 604 -4.97 18.12 -13.20
N LEU A 605 -5.87 19.10 -13.11
CA LEU A 605 -7.25 18.99 -13.56
C LEU A 605 -7.36 19.38 -15.03
N GLY A 606 -8.44 18.98 -15.69
CA GLY A 606 -8.80 19.50 -17.01
C GLY A 606 -9.05 21.02 -17.00
N GLU A 607 -9.16 21.64 -18.17
CA GLU A 607 -9.51 23.07 -18.29
C GLU A 607 -10.87 23.42 -17.66
N ASP A 608 -11.73 22.41 -17.48
CA ASP A 608 -13.03 22.49 -16.80
C ASP A 608 -12.91 22.46 -15.25
N GLY A 609 -11.70 22.40 -14.71
CA GLY A 609 -11.43 22.28 -13.26
C GLY A 609 -11.82 20.94 -12.66
N GLN A 610 -12.08 19.91 -13.47
CA GLN A 610 -12.43 18.57 -13.01
C GLN A 610 -11.28 17.57 -13.26
N LYS A 611 -11.27 16.48 -12.48
CA LYS A 611 -10.32 15.38 -12.70
C LYS A 611 -10.42 14.89 -14.14
N MET A 612 -9.29 14.79 -14.83
CA MET A 612 -9.24 14.26 -16.19
C MET A 612 -9.70 12.81 -16.22
N SER A 613 -10.65 12.51 -17.10
CA SER A 613 -11.11 11.14 -17.33
C SER A 613 -11.63 10.97 -18.77
N LYS A 614 -11.55 9.71 -19.25
CA LYS A 614 -12.08 9.33 -20.57
C LYS A 614 -13.56 9.60 -20.71
N SER A 615 -14.31 9.26 -19.67
CA SER A 615 -15.77 9.40 -19.66
C SER A 615 -16.23 10.87 -19.76
N ARG A 616 -15.37 11.80 -19.32
CA ARG A 616 -15.63 13.25 -19.42
C ARG A 616 -15.12 13.86 -20.72
N GLY A 617 -14.19 13.19 -21.41
CA GLY A 617 -13.58 13.71 -22.64
C GLY A 617 -12.65 14.92 -22.42
N ASN A 618 -12.20 15.17 -21.17
CA ASN A 618 -11.38 16.32 -20.78
C ASN A 618 -9.89 15.98 -20.63
N VAL A 619 -9.45 14.80 -21.10
CA VAL A 619 -8.05 14.36 -21.08
C VAL A 619 -7.26 15.13 -22.12
N ILE A 620 -6.15 15.74 -21.71
CA ILE A 620 -5.24 16.48 -22.60
C ILE A 620 -4.01 15.61 -22.86
N ASN A 621 -3.78 15.30 -24.14
CA ASN A 621 -2.66 14.49 -24.58
C ASN A 621 -1.41 15.37 -24.72
N PRO A 622 -0.28 15.01 -24.06
CA PRO A 622 0.98 15.74 -24.18
C PRO A 622 1.53 15.80 -25.63
N ASP A 623 1.31 14.76 -26.43
CA ASP A 623 1.74 14.77 -27.85
C ASP A 623 1.23 15.97 -28.62
N LYS A 624 -0.03 16.39 -28.36
CA LYS A 624 -0.61 17.57 -29.00
C LYS A 624 0.04 18.85 -28.53
N VAL A 625 0.28 18.99 -27.22
CA VAL A 625 0.91 20.17 -26.65
C VAL A 625 2.34 20.31 -27.18
N ILE A 626 3.09 19.20 -27.26
CA ILE A 626 4.46 19.17 -27.78
C ILE A 626 4.48 19.52 -29.27
N ALA A 627 3.55 18.99 -30.07
CA ALA A 627 3.48 19.28 -31.49
C ALA A 627 3.18 20.77 -31.77
N ASP A 628 2.29 21.38 -30.97
CA ASP A 628 1.85 22.77 -31.19
C ASP A 628 2.82 23.80 -30.59
N TYR A 629 3.46 23.51 -29.42
CA TYR A 629 4.23 24.49 -28.63
C TYR A 629 5.64 24.02 -28.21
N GLY A 630 5.96 22.75 -28.35
CA GLY A 630 7.24 22.16 -27.94
C GLY A 630 7.23 21.60 -26.52
N ALA A 631 8.16 20.67 -26.27
CA ALA A 631 8.38 20.05 -24.97
C ALA A 631 8.88 21.06 -23.93
N ASP A 632 9.77 21.98 -24.32
CA ASP A 632 10.29 23.01 -23.42
C ASP A 632 9.17 23.95 -22.92
N SER A 633 8.23 24.31 -23.81
CA SER A 633 7.07 25.13 -23.43
C SER A 633 6.15 24.38 -22.45
N MET A 634 5.91 23.11 -22.68
CA MET A 634 5.11 22.27 -21.80
C MET A 634 5.74 22.14 -20.42
N ARG A 635 7.01 21.75 -20.36
CA ARG A 635 7.76 21.58 -19.13
C ARG A 635 7.85 22.86 -18.29
N LEU A 636 8.15 23.99 -18.96
CA LEU A 636 8.20 25.29 -18.29
C LEU A 636 6.83 25.71 -17.76
N TYR A 637 5.75 25.43 -18.51
CA TYR A 637 4.40 25.74 -18.09
C TYR A 637 3.98 24.91 -16.85
N GLU A 638 4.29 23.61 -16.80
CA GLU A 638 4.01 22.76 -15.64
C GLU A 638 4.62 23.29 -14.36
N MET A 639 5.86 23.80 -14.43
CA MET A 639 6.51 24.42 -13.27
C MET A 639 6.02 25.84 -12.96
N PHE A 640 5.47 26.52 -13.96
CA PHE A 640 4.94 27.88 -13.82
C PHE A 640 3.53 27.93 -13.21
N MET A 641 2.73 26.87 -13.37
CA MET A 641 1.32 26.83 -12.90
C MET A 641 1.15 27.04 -11.38
N GLY A 642 2.20 26.87 -10.59
CA GLY A 642 2.17 27.03 -9.15
C GLY A 642 2.97 25.96 -8.39
N PRO A 643 2.86 25.91 -7.05
CA PRO A 643 3.55 24.92 -6.24
C PRO A 643 3.27 23.49 -6.71
N LEU A 644 4.29 22.64 -6.70
CA LEU A 644 4.20 21.25 -7.20
C LEU A 644 3.09 20.47 -6.46
N GLU A 645 2.94 20.69 -5.17
CA GLU A 645 1.99 19.98 -4.30
C GLU A 645 0.53 20.42 -4.48
N ALA A 646 0.29 21.54 -5.16
CA ALA A 646 -1.04 22.10 -5.29
C ALA A 646 -1.82 21.44 -6.45
N THR A 647 -3.11 21.16 -6.23
CA THR A 647 -4.03 20.81 -7.32
C THR A 647 -4.32 22.03 -8.18
N LYS A 648 -4.18 21.91 -9.51
CA LYS A 648 -4.20 23.02 -10.47
C LYS A 648 -4.98 22.66 -11.73
N PRO A 649 -5.79 23.58 -12.31
CA PRO A 649 -6.39 23.37 -13.62
C PRO A 649 -5.37 23.64 -14.74
N TRP A 650 -5.39 22.81 -15.77
CA TRP A 650 -4.63 23.06 -17.01
C TRP A 650 -5.18 24.25 -17.78
N SER A 651 -4.31 24.96 -18.50
CA SER A 651 -4.71 26.05 -19.40
C SER A 651 -3.85 26.09 -20.66
N MET A 652 -4.43 25.84 -21.81
CA MET A 652 -3.72 25.96 -23.08
C MET A 652 -3.23 27.39 -23.35
N GLN A 653 -4.00 28.40 -22.91
CA GLN A 653 -3.60 29.80 -23.01
C GLN A 653 -2.32 30.09 -22.18
N GLY A 654 -2.16 29.41 -21.04
CA GLY A 654 -0.95 29.51 -20.24
C GLY A 654 0.27 28.95 -20.98
N VAL A 655 0.12 27.79 -21.64
CA VAL A 655 1.19 27.19 -22.48
C VAL A 655 1.62 28.14 -23.60
N GLU A 656 0.65 28.75 -24.29
CA GLU A 656 0.95 29.75 -25.34
C GLU A 656 1.73 30.95 -24.78
N GLY A 657 1.38 31.40 -23.55
CA GLY A 657 2.09 32.49 -22.88
C GLY A 657 3.55 32.17 -22.63
N VAL A 658 3.83 30.95 -22.16
CA VAL A 658 5.19 30.44 -21.93
C VAL A 658 5.94 30.26 -23.26
N HIS A 659 5.31 29.75 -24.29
CA HIS A 659 5.92 29.63 -25.63
C HIS A 659 6.37 31.00 -26.16
N ARG A 660 5.53 32.03 -26.00
CA ARG A 660 5.92 33.41 -26.36
C ARG A 660 7.10 33.93 -25.54
N PHE A 661 7.22 33.55 -24.28
CA PHE A 661 8.37 33.87 -23.46
C PHE A 661 9.65 33.21 -24.02
N LEU A 662 9.62 31.93 -24.36
CA LEU A 662 10.76 31.21 -24.95
C LEU A 662 11.21 31.86 -26.28
N ASN A 663 10.27 32.23 -27.13
CA ASN A 663 10.57 32.97 -28.36
C ASN A 663 11.30 34.30 -28.10
N LYS A 664 10.91 35.05 -27.05
CA LYS A 664 11.62 36.28 -26.67
C LYS A 664 12.99 35.99 -26.11
N ALA A 665 13.14 34.99 -25.26
CA ALA A 665 14.43 34.59 -24.70
C ALA A 665 15.41 34.13 -25.81
N TRP A 666 14.90 33.39 -26.79
CA TRP A 666 15.71 32.96 -27.94
C TRP A 666 16.32 34.13 -28.70
N ARG A 667 15.54 35.19 -29.00
CA ARG A 667 15.96 36.40 -29.70
C ARG A 667 17.03 37.21 -28.96
N LEU A 668 17.20 37.03 -27.66
CA LEU A 668 18.29 37.67 -26.92
C LEU A 668 19.66 37.05 -27.25
N VAL A 669 19.64 35.79 -27.71
CA VAL A 669 20.88 35.02 -27.93
C VAL A 669 21.13 34.72 -29.39
N VAL A 670 20.07 34.54 -30.19
CA VAL A 670 20.15 34.17 -31.62
C VAL A 670 19.54 35.27 -32.49
N ASP A 671 20.31 35.70 -33.49
CA ASP A 671 19.83 36.57 -34.52
C ASP A 671 18.90 35.82 -35.51
N GLU A 672 17.63 36.23 -35.62
CA GLU A 672 16.63 35.52 -36.42
C GLU A 672 16.87 35.58 -37.92
N GLU A 673 17.65 36.55 -38.43
CA GLU A 673 17.91 36.68 -39.85
C GLU A 673 19.08 35.75 -40.25
N THR A 674 20.11 35.71 -39.45
CA THR A 674 21.34 34.97 -39.75
C THR A 674 21.40 33.56 -39.14
N GLY A 675 20.70 33.33 -38.02
CA GLY A 675 20.79 32.11 -37.24
C GLY A 675 22.07 31.98 -36.40
N GLU A 676 22.85 33.06 -36.33
CA GLU A 676 24.11 33.14 -35.56
C GLU A 676 23.85 33.78 -34.19
N LEU A 677 24.90 33.84 -33.33
CA LEU A 677 24.82 34.56 -32.06
C LEU A 677 24.50 36.03 -32.30
N ALA A 678 23.55 36.57 -31.57
CA ALA A 678 23.19 37.97 -31.61
C ALA A 678 24.40 38.83 -31.23
N GLY A 679 24.61 39.95 -31.93
CA GLY A 679 25.79 40.81 -31.75
C GLY A 679 25.96 41.38 -30.33
N ALA A 680 24.93 41.35 -29.53
CA ALA A 680 24.96 41.73 -28.10
C ALA A 680 25.55 40.64 -27.19
N VAL A 681 25.69 39.38 -27.65
CA VAL A 681 26.24 38.27 -26.87
C VAL A 681 27.77 38.29 -26.96
N GLN A 682 28.44 38.50 -25.85
CA GLN A 682 29.90 38.55 -25.77
C GLN A 682 30.39 37.48 -24.80
N ASN A 683 31.50 36.83 -25.16
CA ASN A 683 32.22 35.93 -24.24
C ASN A 683 33.17 36.78 -23.36
N ALA A 684 32.62 37.40 -22.32
CA ALA A 684 33.31 38.19 -21.34
C ALA A 684 33.12 37.65 -19.94
N GLU A 685 34.11 37.78 -19.06
CA GLU A 685 33.93 37.50 -17.65
C GLU A 685 32.89 38.46 -17.06
N ALA A 686 31.93 37.91 -16.32
CA ALA A 686 30.91 38.68 -15.62
C ALA A 686 31.58 39.50 -14.50
N ASP A 687 31.24 40.78 -14.38
CA ASP A 687 31.69 41.61 -13.27
C ASP A 687 30.96 41.23 -11.96
N GLU A 688 31.48 41.69 -10.80
CA GLU A 688 30.88 41.36 -9.49
C GLU A 688 29.42 41.80 -9.35
N ALA A 689 28.97 42.81 -10.09
CA ALA A 689 27.57 43.26 -10.07
C ALA A 689 26.67 42.35 -10.89
N THR A 690 27.18 41.69 -11.90
CA THR A 690 26.48 40.73 -12.76
C THR A 690 26.36 39.34 -12.10
N VAL A 691 27.32 39.00 -11.22
CA VAL A 691 27.33 37.70 -10.50
C VAL A 691 26.36 37.69 -9.29
N ARG A 692 25.91 38.84 -8.80
CA ARG A 692 24.92 39.00 -7.72
C ARG A 692 23.53 39.00 -8.27
#